data_bf3b02418b472a583d5a0d624b796bf6
#
_entry.id   bf3b02418b472a583d5a0d624b796bf6
#
_cell.length_a   1.000
_cell.length_b   1.000
_cell.length_c   1.000
_cell.angle_alpha   90.00
_cell.angle_beta   90.00
_cell.angle_gamma   90.00
#
_symmetry.space_group_name_H-M   'P 1'
#
loop_
_entity.id
_entity.type
_entity.pdbx_description
1 polymer ?
#
loop_
_entity_poly.entity_id
_entity_poly.type
_entity_poly.pdbx_seq_one_letter_code
_entity_poly.pdbx_strand_id
1 'polypeptide(L)'
;MPTDYRPTVFLPKTLFPMRGDLPRREPSILARWEQMGLYRRLREASRGREKFVLHDGPPYANGDIHLGTALNKILKDVVNRAQQMLGKDAPYVPGWDCHGLPIEWIVEEKYRAKKQSKDSVPIDQFRRECREFAAHWIEVQKRDFKRLGIVGDWDNPYTTMAYSAEAQIVRELGKFLVNGGLYKGAKPVLWSVVEQTALAEAEVEYHDHRSTTVWVRFPIQRSEQAALAGAAAVIWTTTPWTLPGNRAIAFSPSLDYVVVRVDRVAEGSRARPGETLLVAETLVEALAANAGIEAYSMIDRLPGSALAGTTAVHPLRGQGYDFEVPLLAAGFVEADQGTGLVHIAPGHGADDFELGQINGLPVPDTVSPDGVYLPSVPLFAGRSIYRPDGKPGDANAAVIDAIEGVGGLLARGILVHSYPHSWRSKAPLIFRNTPQWFIGFDANGLRRKALAAIAETRWIPLQGRNRIEAMVESRPDWCVSRQRAWGVPIAVFTHRETGEPLRDPLVVERVAAAVERGGADVWFTADSSEFLGNAYDAAEWEKVTDIVEVWFDSGSTHAFVLEQRPELRWPADLYLEGSDQHRGWFQSSLIEACGTRGRAPYDAVLTHGFVLDEDGRKMSKSLGNVIPPQQIMEQSGTDILRLWVVGSDYTEDVRIGPEILKRHSDAYRRLRNTLRYLLGALDGYTEAEAVGVEAMPELERWVLHRLAELDERVRSAVEAFDFHGMFAALHAFCTTDLSAFYFDIRKDRLYCDAPGDARRRAVRTVLDRCFDYLVRWLAPVICFTAEEAWLARHGDTPGRSVHLELFAEVPTGWRDDALGERWAVLRDLRRVVTGALELERGAKRLGSSLQGAVELFIPEGLADQLRNVDLAELCITSAGTVRVGPAPDDAFTLPDVAEVGVRISPAPGERCERCWRVLPEVGQWSDHPDLCRRCAEVVDRAGFALAPANG
;
A
#
# COMPACT_ATOMS: atom_id res chain seq x y z
N MET A 1 -41.30 13.61 54.01
CA MET A 1 -40.83 12.79 52.89
C MET A 1 -39.49 13.36 52.46
N PRO A 2 -38.52 12.57 52.13
CA PRO A 2 -37.25 13.11 51.65
C PRO A 2 -37.50 13.96 50.39
N THR A 3 -36.75 15.02 50.24
CA THR A 3 -36.84 15.94 49.09
C THR A 3 -36.08 15.34 47.91
N ASP A 4 -36.64 15.39 46.69
CA ASP A 4 -35.93 14.97 45.47
C ASP A 4 -35.06 16.10 44.91
N TYR A 5 -33.76 16.01 45.11
CA TYR A 5 -32.80 16.99 44.62
C TYR A 5 -32.25 16.71 43.19
N ARG A 6 -32.62 15.57 42.55
CA ARG A 6 -32.14 15.22 41.20
C ARG A 6 -32.43 16.30 40.15
N PRO A 7 -33.60 16.97 40.15
CA PRO A 7 -33.86 18.05 39.17
C PRO A 7 -32.97 19.29 39.36
N THR A 8 -32.30 19.42 40.48
CA THR A 8 -31.39 20.55 40.77
C THR A 8 -29.96 20.30 40.33
N VAL A 9 -29.62 19.09 39.86
CA VAL A 9 -28.29 18.70 39.42
C VAL A 9 -28.12 19.02 37.93
N PHE A 10 -27.02 19.69 37.56
CA PHE A 10 -26.75 20.12 36.19
C PHE A 10 -26.14 18.99 35.37
N LEU A 11 -26.96 17.97 35.02
CA LEU A 11 -26.49 16.83 34.23
C LEU A 11 -26.25 17.21 32.76
N PRO A 12 -25.29 16.55 32.11
CA PRO A 12 -25.00 16.78 30.70
C PRO A 12 -26.21 16.51 29.79
N LYS A 13 -26.52 17.44 28.86
CA LYS A 13 -27.60 17.30 27.88
C LYS A 13 -27.05 17.53 26.48
N THR A 14 -27.35 16.63 25.54
CA THR A 14 -26.96 16.81 24.15
C THR A 14 -27.86 16.04 23.20
N LEU A 15 -28.07 16.58 22.03
CA LEU A 15 -28.74 15.91 20.91
C LEU A 15 -27.82 14.91 20.19
N PHE A 16 -26.49 14.95 20.45
CA PHE A 16 -25.54 14.01 19.89
C PHE A 16 -25.77 12.61 20.49
N PRO A 17 -26.22 11.62 19.69
CA PRO A 17 -26.71 10.36 20.23
C PRO A 17 -25.56 9.47 20.75
N MET A 18 -25.89 8.64 21.73
CA MET A 18 -24.93 7.69 22.31
C MET A 18 -24.45 6.66 21.29
N ARG A 19 -25.37 6.13 20.48
CA ARG A 19 -25.05 5.16 19.42
C ARG A 19 -24.72 5.90 18.12
N GLY A 20 -23.62 5.51 17.47
CA GLY A 20 -23.19 6.09 16.20
C GLY A 20 -24.14 5.79 15.06
N ASP A 21 -24.67 4.56 15.00
CA ASP A 21 -25.49 4.05 13.88
C ASP A 21 -24.93 4.45 12.51
N LEU A 22 -23.60 4.27 12.38
CA LEU A 22 -22.79 4.75 11.27
C LEU A 22 -23.33 4.32 9.90
N PRO A 23 -23.67 3.03 9.68
CA PRO A 23 -24.18 2.59 8.38
C PRO A 23 -25.38 3.37 7.86
N ARG A 24 -26.21 3.92 8.77
CA ARG A 24 -27.40 4.71 8.41
C ARG A 24 -27.12 6.21 8.36
N ARG A 25 -26.22 6.71 9.20
CA ARG A 25 -25.94 8.15 9.31
C ARG A 25 -24.96 8.66 8.28
N GLU A 26 -23.90 7.91 8.01
CA GLU A 26 -22.87 8.30 7.06
C GLU A 26 -23.41 8.64 5.67
N PRO A 27 -24.36 7.88 5.06
CA PRO A 27 -24.94 8.25 3.78
C PRO A 27 -25.64 9.61 3.77
N SER A 28 -26.28 10.00 4.89
CA SER A 28 -26.95 11.31 4.97
C SER A 28 -25.94 12.45 5.09
N ILE A 29 -24.83 12.24 5.77
CA ILE A 29 -23.73 13.20 5.87
C ILE A 29 -23.05 13.36 4.51
N LEU A 30 -22.81 12.24 3.81
CA LEU A 30 -22.25 12.25 2.46
C LEU A 30 -23.15 13.05 1.50
N ALA A 31 -24.46 12.79 1.50
CA ALA A 31 -25.41 13.54 0.70
C ALA A 31 -25.39 15.04 1.02
N ARG A 32 -25.22 15.40 2.30
CA ARG A 32 -25.05 16.79 2.73
C ARG A 32 -23.79 17.43 2.15
N TRP A 33 -22.66 16.71 2.17
CA TRP A 33 -21.40 17.18 1.58
C TRP A 33 -21.51 17.39 0.06
N GLU A 34 -22.18 16.48 -0.63
CA GLU A 34 -22.46 16.62 -2.07
C GLU A 34 -23.35 17.83 -2.35
N GLN A 35 -24.45 17.96 -1.59
CA GLN A 35 -25.40 19.09 -1.77
C GLN A 35 -24.75 20.43 -1.52
N MET A 36 -23.87 20.55 -0.52
CA MET A 36 -23.18 21.80 -0.23
C MET A 36 -21.97 22.06 -1.14
N GLY A 37 -21.54 21.08 -1.96
CA GLY A 37 -20.35 21.16 -2.81
C GLY A 37 -19.07 21.27 -1.98
N LEU A 38 -18.87 20.38 -1.00
CA LEU A 38 -17.78 20.48 -0.02
C LEU A 38 -16.40 20.63 -0.69
N TYR A 39 -16.09 19.82 -1.70
CA TYR A 39 -14.80 19.91 -2.39
C TYR A 39 -14.57 21.30 -3.01
N ARG A 40 -15.55 21.83 -3.74
CA ARG A 40 -15.45 23.17 -4.32
C ARG A 40 -15.22 24.24 -3.25
N ARG A 41 -15.95 24.19 -2.13
CA ARG A 41 -15.76 25.13 -1.01
C ARG A 41 -14.38 25.02 -0.37
N LEU A 42 -13.83 23.82 -0.28
CA LEU A 42 -12.44 23.62 0.17
C LEU A 42 -11.46 24.32 -0.77
N ARG A 43 -11.63 24.18 -2.09
CA ARG A 43 -10.77 24.87 -3.06
C ARG A 43 -10.92 26.40 -2.99
N GLU A 44 -12.12 26.89 -2.83
CA GLU A 44 -12.38 28.32 -2.64
C GLU A 44 -11.72 28.86 -1.37
N ALA A 45 -11.86 28.14 -0.25
CA ALA A 45 -11.28 28.52 1.05
C ALA A 45 -9.76 28.44 1.09
N SER A 46 -9.13 27.59 0.27
CA SER A 46 -7.67 27.42 0.21
C SER A 46 -6.98 28.31 -0.82
N ARG A 47 -7.71 29.10 -1.58
CA ARG A 47 -7.13 29.91 -2.65
C ARG A 47 -5.99 30.80 -2.14
N GLY A 48 -4.83 30.71 -2.76
CA GLY A 48 -3.65 31.49 -2.43
C GLY A 48 -2.79 30.93 -1.30
N ARG A 49 -3.16 29.76 -0.72
CA ARG A 49 -2.31 29.05 0.22
C ARG A 49 -1.22 28.26 -0.51
N GLU A 50 -0.21 27.84 0.22
CA GLU A 50 0.80 26.91 -0.28
C GLU A 50 0.14 25.62 -0.76
N LYS A 51 0.52 25.16 -1.95
CA LYS A 51 -0.02 23.91 -2.51
C LYS A 51 0.65 22.70 -1.87
N PHE A 52 -0.16 21.69 -1.62
CA PHE A 52 0.28 20.32 -1.34
C PHE A 52 -0.43 19.39 -2.33
N VAL A 53 0.32 18.84 -3.26
CA VAL A 53 -0.22 17.98 -4.32
C VAL A 53 0.13 16.52 -4.03
N LEU A 54 -0.85 15.74 -3.59
CA LEU A 54 -0.80 14.28 -3.60
C LEU A 54 -1.37 13.83 -4.95
N HIS A 55 -0.51 13.25 -5.79
CA HIS A 55 -0.96 12.69 -7.07
C HIS A 55 -1.54 11.29 -6.87
N ASP A 56 -2.72 11.07 -7.39
CA ASP A 56 -3.40 9.77 -7.28
C ASP A 56 -2.88 8.79 -8.34
N GLY A 57 -2.33 7.66 -7.91
CA GLY A 57 -2.06 6.54 -8.80
C GLY A 57 -3.38 5.93 -9.27
N PRO A 58 -3.54 5.74 -10.59
CA PRO A 58 -4.83 5.34 -11.15
C PRO A 58 -5.11 3.85 -10.92
N PRO A 59 -6.16 3.47 -10.17
CA PRO A 59 -6.59 2.08 -10.13
C PRO A 59 -7.16 1.64 -11.48
N TYR A 60 -7.10 0.34 -11.77
CA TYR A 60 -7.74 -0.23 -12.95
C TYR A 60 -9.27 -0.16 -12.89
N ALA A 61 -9.88 0.26 -13.99
CA ALA A 61 -11.32 0.31 -14.18
C ALA A 61 -11.88 -1.06 -14.65
N ASN A 62 -11.76 -2.11 -13.82
CA ASN A 62 -12.05 -3.47 -14.25
C ASN A 62 -12.73 -4.39 -13.22
N GLY A 63 -13.20 -3.85 -12.09
CA GLY A 63 -13.85 -4.65 -11.04
C GLY A 63 -14.15 -3.86 -9.77
N ASP A 64 -14.76 -4.54 -8.80
CA ASP A 64 -15.02 -3.98 -7.48
C ASP A 64 -13.73 -3.67 -6.74
N ILE A 65 -13.78 -2.67 -5.86
CA ILE A 65 -12.66 -2.33 -4.98
C ILE A 65 -12.44 -3.42 -3.93
N HIS A 66 -11.20 -3.65 -3.55
CA HIS A 66 -10.81 -4.54 -2.45
C HIS A 66 -10.28 -3.75 -1.26
N LEU A 67 -10.02 -4.43 -0.13
CA LEU A 67 -9.56 -3.77 1.09
C LEU A 67 -8.23 -3.02 0.93
N GLY A 68 -7.32 -3.51 0.10
CA GLY A 68 -6.09 -2.78 -0.21
C GLY A 68 -6.37 -1.45 -0.91
N THR A 69 -7.31 -1.44 -1.87
CA THR A 69 -7.77 -0.19 -2.51
C THR A 69 -8.43 0.74 -1.50
N ALA A 70 -9.27 0.20 -0.60
CA ALA A 70 -9.91 1.00 0.44
C ALA A 70 -8.89 1.61 1.42
N LEU A 71 -7.89 0.83 1.87
CA LEU A 71 -6.78 1.32 2.71
C LEU A 71 -6.05 2.47 2.02
N ASN A 72 -5.63 2.26 0.77
CA ASN A 72 -4.92 3.24 -0.04
C ASN A 72 -5.70 4.56 -0.17
N LYS A 73 -6.95 4.49 -0.60
CA LYS A 73 -7.79 5.68 -0.82
C LYS A 73 -8.15 6.39 0.49
N ILE A 74 -8.40 5.65 1.58
CA ILE A 74 -8.62 6.24 2.90
C ILE A 74 -7.37 6.97 3.38
N LEU A 75 -6.19 6.36 3.25
CA LEU A 75 -4.94 6.99 3.68
C LEU A 75 -4.65 8.27 2.89
N LYS A 76 -4.88 8.27 1.57
CA LYS A 76 -4.79 9.48 0.73
C LYS A 76 -5.72 10.58 1.20
N ASP A 77 -6.98 10.25 1.53
CA ASP A 77 -7.94 11.23 2.04
C ASP A 77 -7.53 11.77 3.41
N VAL A 78 -7.03 10.92 4.31
CA VAL A 78 -6.49 11.35 5.62
C VAL A 78 -5.34 12.34 5.44
N VAL A 79 -4.38 12.04 4.55
CA VAL A 79 -3.27 12.93 4.21
C VAL A 79 -3.80 14.26 3.68
N ASN A 80 -4.65 14.25 2.66
CA ASN A 80 -5.16 15.47 2.03
C ASN A 80 -5.98 16.33 3.01
N ARG A 81 -6.88 15.73 3.80
CA ARG A 81 -7.62 16.46 4.83
C ARG A 81 -6.71 17.07 5.88
N ALA A 82 -5.72 16.31 6.36
CA ALA A 82 -4.78 16.80 7.37
C ALA A 82 -3.95 17.97 6.82
N GLN A 83 -3.41 17.87 5.61
CA GLN A 83 -2.66 18.96 4.96
C GLN A 83 -3.55 20.19 4.69
N GLN A 84 -4.79 19.97 4.26
CA GLN A 84 -5.79 21.04 4.10
C GLN A 84 -6.06 21.74 5.44
N MET A 85 -6.23 20.99 6.52
CA MET A 85 -6.51 21.53 7.86
C MET A 85 -5.28 22.15 8.52
N LEU A 86 -4.06 21.78 8.09
CA LEU A 86 -2.82 22.50 8.44
C LEU A 86 -2.70 23.87 7.75
N GLY A 87 -3.59 24.19 6.80
CA GLY A 87 -3.64 25.47 6.12
C GLY A 87 -3.07 25.46 4.71
N LYS A 88 -2.76 24.32 4.13
CA LYS A 88 -2.33 24.21 2.72
C LYS A 88 -3.51 24.14 1.76
N ASP A 89 -3.25 24.37 0.48
CA ASP A 89 -4.16 24.06 -0.63
C ASP A 89 -3.85 22.65 -1.11
N ALA A 90 -4.64 21.66 -0.67
CA ALA A 90 -4.45 20.24 -0.95
C ALA A 90 -5.54 19.73 -1.93
N PRO A 91 -5.43 20.02 -3.25
CA PRO A 91 -6.34 19.50 -4.25
C PRO A 91 -6.16 17.99 -4.42
N TYR A 92 -7.27 17.29 -4.63
CA TYR A 92 -7.24 15.86 -4.94
C TYR A 92 -8.04 15.58 -6.21
N VAL A 93 -7.34 15.12 -7.24
CA VAL A 93 -7.92 14.73 -8.52
C VAL A 93 -7.81 13.22 -8.65
N PRO A 94 -8.92 12.48 -8.50
CA PRO A 94 -8.91 11.02 -8.65
C PRO A 94 -8.71 10.64 -10.12
N GLY A 95 -8.15 9.44 -10.34
CA GLY A 95 -7.96 8.95 -11.69
C GLY A 95 -8.17 7.47 -11.85
N TRP A 96 -8.19 7.00 -13.12
CA TRP A 96 -8.33 5.61 -13.50
C TRP A 96 -7.44 5.24 -14.67
N ASP A 97 -6.86 4.02 -14.56
CA ASP A 97 -6.20 3.35 -15.65
C ASP A 97 -7.22 2.50 -16.43
N CYS A 98 -7.30 2.72 -17.74
CA CYS A 98 -8.41 2.24 -18.56
C CYS A 98 -7.98 1.37 -19.74
N HIS A 99 -6.68 1.17 -19.97
CA HIS A 99 -6.15 0.46 -21.12
C HIS A 99 -5.53 -0.91 -20.78
N GLY A 100 -5.09 -1.59 -21.80
CA GLY A 100 -4.25 -2.78 -21.72
C GLY A 100 -4.99 -4.07 -21.45
N LEU A 101 -4.19 -5.09 -21.25
CA LEU A 101 -4.62 -6.48 -21.09
C LEU A 101 -5.67 -6.71 -19.99
N PRO A 102 -5.64 -6.04 -18.83
CA PRO A 102 -6.62 -6.29 -17.76
C PRO A 102 -8.07 -6.03 -18.16
N ILE A 103 -8.31 -5.11 -19.07
CA ILE A 103 -9.65 -4.79 -19.58
C ILE A 103 -9.91 -5.56 -20.87
N GLU A 104 -8.97 -5.53 -21.81
CA GLU A 104 -9.11 -6.22 -23.10
C GLU A 104 -9.42 -7.70 -22.92
N TRP A 105 -8.71 -8.39 -22.00
CA TRP A 105 -8.90 -9.81 -21.75
C TRP A 105 -10.32 -10.16 -21.31
N ILE A 106 -10.91 -9.35 -20.42
CA ILE A 106 -12.30 -9.60 -19.96
C ILE A 106 -13.29 -9.43 -21.10
N VAL A 107 -13.07 -8.45 -21.97
CA VAL A 107 -13.93 -8.25 -23.16
C VAL A 107 -13.70 -9.38 -24.17
N GLU A 108 -12.44 -9.77 -24.40
CA GLU A 108 -12.11 -10.90 -25.27
C GLU A 108 -12.71 -12.23 -24.78
N GLU A 109 -12.74 -12.49 -23.48
CA GLU A 109 -13.39 -13.69 -22.90
C GLU A 109 -14.88 -13.78 -23.26
N LYS A 110 -15.58 -12.64 -23.43
CA LYS A 110 -16.97 -12.63 -23.89
C LYS A 110 -17.11 -13.15 -25.32
N TYR A 111 -16.13 -12.87 -26.19
CA TYR A 111 -16.07 -13.42 -27.55
C TYR A 111 -15.69 -14.89 -27.53
N ARG A 112 -14.69 -15.27 -26.76
CA ARG A 112 -14.27 -16.69 -26.58
C ARG A 112 -15.40 -17.57 -26.05
N ALA A 113 -16.22 -17.06 -25.11
CA ALA A 113 -17.41 -17.77 -24.62
C ALA A 113 -18.44 -18.03 -25.73
N LYS A 114 -18.51 -17.16 -26.74
CA LYS A 114 -19.35 -17.32 -27.94
C LYS A 114 -18.66 -18.11 -29.05
N LYS A 115 -17.44 -18.65 -28.82
CA LYS A 115 -16.59 -19.32 -29.81
C LYS A 115 -16.23 -18.43 -31.02
N GLN A 116 -16.07 -17.14 -30.78
CA GLN A 116 -15.66 -16.11 -31.74
C GLN A 116 -14.27 -15.59 -31.41
N SER A 117 -13.48 -15.21 -32.42
CA SER A 117 -12.25 -14.46 -32.22
C SER A 117 -12.55 -12.98 -32.14
N LYS A 118 -11.85 -12.23 -31.28
CA LYS A 118 -11.90 -10.77 -31.28
C LYS A 118 -11.48 -10.18 -32.64
N ASP A 119 -10.58 -10.84 -33.36
CA ASP A 119 -10.06 -10.39 -34.65
C ASP A 119 -11.07 -10.56 -35.81
N SER A 120 -12.22 -11.22 -35.56
CA SER A 120 -13.34 -11.28 -36.50
C SER A 120 -14.25 -10.03 -36.46
N VAL A 121 -13.99 -9.09 -35.56
CA VAL A 121 -14.77 -7.86 -35.39
C VAL A 121 -13.92 -6.67 -35.84
N PRO A 122 -14.52 -5.58 -36.38
CA PRO A 122 -13.80 -4.36 -36.67
C PRO A 122 -13.11 -3.82 -35.41
N ILE A 123 -11.85 -3.37 -35.55
CA ILE A 123 -11.02 -2.96 -34.42
C ILE A 123 -11.65 -1.80 -33.63
N ASP A 124 -12.28 -0.87 -34.29
CA ASP A 124 -12.99 0.27 -33.67
C ASP A 124 -14.19 -0.18 -32.83
N GLN A 125 -14.91 -1.23 -33.27
CA GLN A 125 -15.99 -1.82 -32.49
C GLN A 125 -15.45 -2.47 -31.20
N PHE A 126 -14.40 -3.28 -31.32
CA PHE A 126 -13.81 -3.95 -30.16
C PHE A 126 -13.25 -2.94 -29.15
N ARG A 127 -12.55 -1.93 -29.62
CA ARG A 127 -12.00 -0.85 -28.79
C ARG A 127 -13.11 -0.06 -28.09
N ARG A 128 -14.22 0.22 -28.77
CA ARG A 128 -15.41 0.86 -28.16
C ARG A 128 -16.00 0.03 -27.03
N GLU A 129 -16.12 -1.28 -27.19
CA GLU A 129 -16.61 -2.19 -26.14
C GLU A 129 -15.68 -2.20 -24.92
N CYS A 130 -14.37 -2.13 -25.11
CA CYS A 130 -13.40 -1.98 -24.02
C CYS A 130 -13.56 -0.65 -23.29
N ARG A 131 -13.73 0.45 -24.02
CA ARG A 131 -13.98 1.80 -23.47
C ARG A 131 -15.27 1.84 -22.64
N GLU A 132 -16.36 1.27 -23.14
CA GLU A 132 -17.65 1.19 -22.44
C GLU A 132 -17.54 0.34 -21.16
N PHE A 133 -16.77 -0.75 -21.21
CA PHE A 133 -16.51 -1.60 -20.04
C PHE A 133 -15.76 -0.81 -18.95
N ALA A 134 -14.70 -0.09 -19.32
CA ALA A 134 -13.95 0.74 -18.38
C ALA A 134 -14.83 1.86 -17.79
N ALA A 135 -15.61 2.55 -18.62
CA ALA A 135 -16.51 3.62 -18.17
C ALA A 135 -17.54 3.13 -17.14
N HIS A 136 -18.08 1.92 -17.32
CA HIS A 136 -18.97 1.31 -16.33
C HIS A 136 -18.29 1.14 -14.97
N TRP A 137 -17.07 0.59 -14.93
CA TRP A 137 -16.36 0.32 -13.68
C TRP A 137 -15.87 1.60 -13.00
N ILE A 138 -15.56 2.65 -13.74
CA ILE A 138 -15.27 3.97 -13.18
C ILE A 138 -16.45 4.44 -12.32
N GLU A 139 -17.68 4.37 -12.83
CA GLU A 139 -18.84 4.82 -12.08
C GLU A 139 -19.15 3.94 -10.86
N VAL A 140 -18.90 2.65 -10.93
CA VAL A 140 -19.03 1.74 -9.78
C VAL A 140 -18.01 2.10 -8.70
N GLN A 141 -16.73 2.18 -9.04
CA GLN A 141 -15.65 2.48 -8.10
C GLN A 141 -15.76 3.90 -7.53
N LYS A 142 -16.13 4.88 -8.33
CA LYS A 142 -16.37 6.28 -7.91
C LYS A 142 -17.41 6.34 -6.78
N ARG A 143 -18.51 5.59 -6.91
CA ARG A 143 -19.54 5.50 -5.87
C ARG A 143 -18.99 4.90 -4.58
N ASP A 144 -18.18 3.84 -4.69
CA ASP A 144 -17.58 3.18 -3.54
C ASP A 144 -16.54 4.08 -2.86
N PHE A 145 -15.71 4.80 -3.62
CA PHE A 145 -14.76 5.76 -3.06
C PHE A 145 -15.46 6.92 -2.34
N LYS A 146 -16.52 7.45 -2.90
CA LYS A 146 -17.34 8.45 -2.21
C LYS A 146 -17.92 7.89 -0.91
N ARG A 147 -18.38 6.62 -0.90
CA ARG A 147 -18.92 5.97 0.30
C ARG A 147 -17.85 5.80 1.38
N LEU A 148 -16.56 5.67 1.02
CA LEU A 148 -15.42 5.70 1.95
C LEU A 148 -15.18 7.09 2.57
N GLY A 149 -15.95 8.09 2.20
CA GLY A 149 -15.83 9.46 2.69
C GLY A 149 -14.74 10.28 2.03
N ILE A 150 -14.23 9.84 0.89
CA ILE A 150 -13.13 10.50 0.18
C ILE A 150 -13.63 11.75 -0.53
N VAL A 151 -12.96 12.87 -0.28
CA VAL A 151 -13.26 14.17 -0.87
C VAL A 151 -12.26 14.50 -1.98
N GLY A 152 -12.76 14.72 -3.18
CA GLY A 152 -11.95 15.01 -4.36
C GLY A 152 -12.78 15.59 -5.51
N ASP A 153 -12.13 15.89 -6.62
CA ASP A 153 -12.77 16.36 -7.85
C ASP A 153 -13.40 15.20 -8.62
N TRP A 154 -14.53 14.71 -8.10
CA TRP A 154 -15.27 13.59 -8.69
C TRP A 154 -15.99 13.96 -9.99
N ASP A 155 -16.13 15.25 -10.27
CA ASP A 155 -16.78 15.74 -11.48
C ASP A 155 -15.81 15.81 -12.66
N ASN A 156 -14.52 16.03 -12.39
CA ASN A 156 -13.46 16.13 -13.39
C ASN A 156 -12.28 15.18 -13.10
N PRO A 157 -12.51 13.89 -12.96
CA PRO A 157 -11.43 12.93 -12.77
C PRO A 157 -10.54 12.87 -14.01
N TYR A 158 -9.35 12.29 -13.89
CA TYR A 158 -8.58 11.93 -15.07
C TYR A 158 -8.77 10.47 -15.42
N THR A 159 -8.65 10.14 -16.70
CA THR A 159 -8.61 8.76 -17.19
C THR A 159 -7.55 8.63 -18.28
N THR A 160 -6.82 7.52 -18.31
CA THR A 160 -5.84 7.28 -19.37
C THR A 160 -6.48 7.18 -20.75
N MET A 161 -7.77 6.85 -20.83
CA MET A 161 -8.55 6.77 -22.08
C MET A 161 -9.20 8.08 -22.53
N ALA A 162 -8.98 9.18 -21.82
CA ALA A 162 -9.39 10.50 -22.30
C ALA A 162 -8.56 10.88 -23.52
N TYR A 163 -9.16 11.43 -24.58
CA TYR A 163 -8.46 11.73 -25.83
C TYR A 163 -7.26 12.65 -25.63
N SER A 164 -7.37 13.63 -24.72
CA SER A 164 -6.25 14.49 -24.34
C SER A 164 -5.11 13.72 -23.64
N ALA A 165 -5.45 12.72 -22.83
CA ALA A 165 -4.48 11.85 -22.17
C ALA A 165 -3.79 10.94 -23.20
N GLU A 166 -4.58 10.26 -24.07
CA GLU A 166 -4.06 9.45 -25.16
C GLU A 166 -3.09 10.25 -26.05
N ALA A 167 -3.45 11.48 -26.39
CA ALA A 167 -2.60 12.37 -27.17
C ALA A 167 -1.29 12.74 -26.45
N GLN A 168 -1.35 12.99 -25.14
CA GLN A 168 -0.15 13.30 -24.36
C GLN A 168 0.75 12.08 -24.20
N ILE A 169 0.20 10.88 -24.04
CA ILE A 169 0.96 9.62 -24.02
C ILE A 169 1.72 9.46 -25.35
N VAL A 170 1.08 9.73 -26.51
CA VAL A 170 1.75 9.75 -27.81
C VAL A 170 2.90 10.77 -27.83
N ARG A 171 2.71 11.98 -27.28
CA ARG A 171 3.77 12.98 -27.19
C ARG A 171 4.93 12.53 -26.29
N GLU A 172 4.63 11.90 -25.16
CA GLU A 172 5.68 11.38 -24.25
C GLU A 172 6.51 10.28 -24.92
N LEU A 173 5.87 9.31 -25.56
CA LEU A 173 6.56 8.29 -26.35
C LEU A 173 7.37 8.91 -27.50
N GLY A 174 6.80 9.92 -28.15
CA GLY A 174 7.46 10.69 -29.21
C GLY A 174 8.75 11.37 -28.76
N LYS A 175 8.83 11.84 -27.50
CA LYS A 175 10.09 12.39 -26.94
C LYS A 175 11.19 11.33 -26.88
N PHE A 176 10.86 10.10 -26.47
CA PHE A 176 11.82 8.98 -26.49
C PHE A 176 12.21 8.58 -27.91
N LEU A 177 11.28 8.65 -28.87
CA LEU A 177 11.56 8.39 -30.27
C LEU A 177 12.57 9.40 -30.85
N VAL A 178 12.29 10.69 -30.66
CA VAL A 178 13.09 11.79 -31.24
C VAL A 178 14.49 11.85 -30.60
N ASN A 179 14.61 11.60 -29.29
CA ASN A 179 15.91 11.61 -28.60
C ASN A 179 16.73 10.31 -28.80
N GLY A 180 16.19 9.32 -29.54
CA GLY A 180 16.83 8.03 -29.79
C GLY A 180 16.77 7.02 -28.66
N GLY A 181 16.02 7.34 -27.55
CA GLY A 181 15.82 6.43 -26.43
C GLY A 181 14.86 5.29 -26.75
N LEU A 182 13.93 5.50 -27.70
CA LEU A 182 13.04 4.44 -28.21
C LEU A 182 13.66 3.80 -29.45
N TYR A 183 13.81 2.49 -29.44
CA TYR A 183 14.35 1.72 -30.55
C TYR A 183 13.63 0.40 -30.77
N LYS A 184 13.70 -0.13 -32.01
CA LYS A 184 13.19 -1.45 -32.39
C LYS A 184 14.35 -2.46 -32.36
N GLY A 185 14.15 -3.61 -31.72
CA GLY A 185 15.14 -4.68 -31.64
C GLY A 185 14.50 -6.06 -31.54
N ALA A 186 15.16 -7.08 -32.02
CA ALA A 186 14.78 -8.46 -31.83
C ALA A 186 15.56 -9.02 -30.65
N LYS A 187 14.88 -9.35 -29.57
CA LYS A 187 15.42 -9.93 -28.32
C LYS A 187 14.48 -10.98 -27.78
N PRO A 188 14.95 -11.98 -27.02
CA PRO A 188 14.08 -12.84 -26.25
C PRO A 188 13.34 -12.02 -25.18
N VAL A 189 12.04 -12.05 -25.25
CA VAL A 189 11.16 -11.39 -24.27
C VAL A 189 10.26 -12.42 -23.62
N LEU A 190 9.77 -12.13 -22.43
CA LEU A 190 8.71 -12.91 -21.81
C LEU A 190 7.46 -12.82 -22.69
N TRP A 191 6.95 -13.96 -23.11
CA TRP A 191 5.87 -14.09 -24.08
C TRP A 191 4.76 -14.99 -23.55
N SER A 192 3.55 -14.50 -23.58
CA SER A 192 2.37 -15.32 -23.32
C SER A 192 1.84 -15.94 -24.58
N VAL A 193 1.87 -17.27 -24.64
CA VAL A 193 1.29 -18.03 -25.74
C VAL A 193 -0.25 -17.91 -25.78
N VAL A 194 -0.87 -17.82 -24.59
CA VAL A 194 -2.33 -17.74 -24.42
C VAL A 194 -2.87 -16.38 -24.86
N GLU A 195 -2.17 -15.32 -24.49
CA GLU A 195 -2.54 -13.92 -24.78
C GLU A 195 -1.90 -13.41 -26.07
N GLN A 196 -0.92 -14.13 -26.60
CA GLN A 196 -0.14 -13.81 -27.81
C GLN A 196 0.46 -12.42 -27.79
N THR A 197 1.14 -12.08 -26.68
CA THR A 197 1.78 -10.77 -26.49
C THR A 197 3.02 -10.88 -25.63
N ALA A 198 3.93 -9.93 -25.79
CA ALA A 198 5.05 -9.72 -24.88
C ALA A 198 4.53 -9.19 -23.53
N LEU A 199 5.23 -9.52 -22.44
CA LEU A 199 4.97 -9.04 -21.10
C LEU A 199 6.25 -8.43 -20.50
N ALA A 200 6.09 -7.35 -19.71
CA ALA A 200 7.17 -6.80 -18.90
C ALA A 200 7.20 -7.49 -17.52
N GLU A 201 8.30 -7.30 -16.79
CA GLU A 201 8.50 -7.93 -15.48
C GLU A 201 7.37 -7.62 -14.46
N ALA A 202 6.81 -6.41 -14.54
CA ALA A 202 5.68 -6.01 -13.67
C ALA A 202 4.37 -6.76 -13.95
N GLU A 203 4.27 -7.45 -15.08
CA GLU A 203 3.11 -8.23 -15.51
C GLU A 203 3.29 -9.74 -15.28
N VAL A 204 4.35 -10.14 -14.57
CA VAL A 204 4.75 -11.54 -14.34
C VAL A 204 4.57 -11.88 -12.86
N GLU A 205 3.95 -13.03 -12.64
CA GLU A 205 3.86 -13.66 -11.32
C GLU A 205 4.65 -14.97 -11.33
N TYR A 206 5.26 -15.31 -10.22
CA TYR A 206 5.99 -16.56 -10.07
C TYR A 206 5.18 -17.56 -9.26
N HIS A 207 4.96 -18.75 -9.83
CA HIS A 207 4.23 -19.83 -9.20
C HIS A 207 5.02 -21.13 -9.29
N ASP A 208 4.74 -22.06 -8.37
CA ASP A 208 5.28 -23.40 -8.45
C ASP A 208 4.82 -24.09 -9.74
N HIS A 209 5.80 -24.49 -10.55
CA HIS A 209 5.56 -25.16 -11.83
C HIS A 209 6.30 -26.49 -11.87
N ARG A 210 5.63 -27.49 -12.44
CA ARG A 210 6.19 -28.83 -12.59
C ARG A 210 6.76 -29.00 -13.99
N SER A 211 8.10 -28.93 -14.12
CA SER A 211 8.82 -29.08 -15.37
C SER A 211 9.38 -30.48 -15.54
N THR A 212 9.36 -30.99 -16.77
CA THR A 212 10.14 -32.15 -17.13
C THR A 212 11.59 -31.76 -17.34
N THR A 213 12.52 -32.43 -16.65
CA THR A 213 13.94 -32.19 -16.81
C THR A 213 14.60 -33.28 -17.61
N VAL A 214 15.64 -32.94 -18.40
CA VAL A 214 16.41 -33.92 -19.17
C VAL A 214 17.90 -33.65 -19.03
N TRP A 215 18.68 -34.74 -18.99
CA TRP A 215 20.13 -34.73 -19.13
C TRP A 215 20.45 -35.24 -20.53
N VAL A 216 21.19 -34.44 -21.32
CA VAL A 216 21.40 -34.72 -22.73
C VAL A 216 22.89 -34.72 -23.04
N ARG A 217 23.33 -35.74 -23.80
CA ARG A 217 24.69 -35.88 -24.31
C ARG A 217 24.88 -35.02 -25.53
N PHE A 218 25.94 -34.21 -25.53
CA PHE A 218 26.47 -33.52 -26.70
C PHE A 218 27.84 -34.09 -26.98
N PRO A 219 28.02 -34.98 -27.99
CA PRO A 219 29.30 -35.58 -28.29
C PRO A 219 30.35 -34.53 -28.61
N ILE A 220 31.52 -34.60 -28.00
CA ILE A 220 32.64 -33.67 -28.28
C ILE A 220 33.26 -34.03 -29.60
N GLN A 221 33.36 -33.07 -30.49
CA GLN A 221 33.90 -33.22 -31.81
C GLN A 221 35.38 -32.85 -31.90
N ARG A 222 35.76 -31.74 -31.20
CA ARG A 222 37.11 -31.22 -31.21
C ARG A 222 37.45 -30.63 -29.85
N SER A 223 38.61 -30.95 -29.35
CA SER A 223 39.18 -30.32 -28.14
C SER A 223 40.71 -30.42 -28.20
N GLU A 224 41.40 -29.47 -27.55
CA GLU A 224 42.84 -29.59 -27.29
C GLU A 224 43.17 -30.58 -26.16
N GLN A 225 42.18 -30.92 -25.36
CA GLN A 225 42.32 -31.83 -24.24
C GLN A 225 42.11 -33.28 -24.67
N ALA A 226 43.17 -34.10 -24.61
CA ALA A 226 43.12 -35.49 -25.05
C ALA A 226 42.07 -36.32 -24.30
N ALA A 227 41.83 -36.03 -23.05
CA ALA A 227 40.82 -36.72 -22.23
C ALA A 227 39.37 -36.52 -22.74
N LEU A 228 39.10 -35.45 -23.50
CA LEU A 228 37.78 -35.15 -24.07
C LEU A 228 37.53 -35.88 -25.40
N ALA A 229 38.54 -36.58 -25.97
CA ALA A 229 38.36 -37.33 -27.21
C ALA A 229 37.36 -38.48 -27.03
N GLY A 230 36.25 -38.43 -27.75
CA GLY A 230 35.15 -39.40 -27.64
C GLY A 230 34.24 -39.26 -26.39
N ALA A 231 34.43 -38.24 -25.58
CA ALA A 231 33.55 -37.90 -24.47
C ALA A 231 32.32 -37.11 -24.95
N ALA A 232 31.28 -37.09 -24.14
CA ALA A 232 30.11 -36.26 -24.32
C ALA A 232 30.00 -35.21 -23.20
N ALA A 233 29.80 -33.95 -23.55
CA ALA A 233 29.38 -32.94 -22.60
C ALA A 233 27.92 -33.20 -22.20
N VAL A 234 27.62 -33.26 -20.92
CA VAL A 234 26.27 -33.50 -20.46
C VAL A 234 25.65 -32.19 -20.01
N ILE A 235 24.60 -31.76 -20.71
CA ILE A 235 23.79 -30.59 -20.30
C ILE A 235 22.56 -31.04 -19.57
N TRP A 236 22.01 -30.14 -18.75
CA TRP A 236 20.73 -30.30 -18.09
C TRP A 236 19.83 -29.14 -18.41
N THR A 237 18.53 -29.43 -18.67
CA THR A 237 17.54 -28.38 -18.88
C THR A 237 16.17 -28.75 -18.34
N THR A 238 15.42 -27.74 -17.87
CA THR A 238 14.01 -27.82 -17.48
C THR A 238 13.04 -27.54 -18.63
N THR A 239 13.57 -27.12 -19.78
CA THR A 239 12.80 -26.71 -20.97
C THR A 239 13.28 -27.48 -22.21
N PRO A 240 12.99 -28.78 -22.31
CA PRO A 240 13.45 -29.60 -23.46
C PRO A 240 13.08 -29.02 -24.82
N TRP A 241 11.98 -28.30 -24.90
CA TRP A 241 11.52 -27.64 -26.14
C TRP A 241 12.46 -26.56 -26.65
N THR A 242 13.46 -26.08 -25.87
CA THR A 242 14.44 -25.11 -26.35
C THR A 242 15.64 -25.76 -27.07
N LEU A 243 15.82 -27.07 -26.95
CA LEU A 243 16.94 -27.79 -27.57
C LEU A 243 17.07 -27.62 -29.08
N PRO A 244 15.97 -27.54 -29.87
CA PRO A 244 16.09 -27.20 -31.29
C PRO A 244 16.69 -25.82 -31.57
N GLY A 245 16.62 -24.91 -30.64
CA GLY A 245 17.24 -23.59 -30.67
C GLY A 245 18.69 -23.53 -30.18
N ASN A 246 19.26 -24.64 -29.70
CA ASN A 246 20.63 -24.70 -29.20
C ASN A 246 21.66 -24.19 -30.20
N ARG A 247 22.66 -23.41 -29.75
CA ARG A 247 23.78 -22.92 -30.55
C ARG A 247 25.13 -23.01 -29.82
N ALA A 248 25.16 -23.23 -28.53
CA ALA A 248 26.38 -23.37 -27.74
C ALA A 248 26.10 -24.15 -26.43
N ILE A 249 27.15 -24.42 -25.69
CA ILE A 249 27.13 -24.88 -24.30
C ILE A 249 27.97 -23.90 -23.48
N ALA A 250 27.44 -23.35 -22.41
CA ALA A 250 28.18 -22.49 -21.49
C ALA A 250 28.87 -23.30 -20.40
N PHE A 251 30.09 -22.89 -20.02
CA PHE A 251 30.83 -23.43 -18.87
C PHE A 251 31.40 -22.28 -18.02
N SER A 252 31.68 -22.55 -16.75
CA SER A 252 32.35 -21.59 -15.88
C SER A 252 33.87 -21.79 -15.91
N PRO A 253 34.66 -20.76 -16.21
CA PRO A 253 36.12 -20.87 -16.12
C PRO A 253 36.66 -21.11 -14.72
N SER A 254 35.87 -20.81 -13.69
CA SER A 254 36.22 -20.92 -12.28
C SER A 254 35.89 -22.28 -11.62
N LEU A 255 35.13 -23.13 -12.33
CA LEU A 255 34.80 -24.48 -11.87
C LEU A 255 35.81 -25.51 -12.35
N ASP A 256 35.96 -26.58 -11.59
CA ASP A 256 36.66 -27.77 -12.04
C ASP A 256 35.68 -28.76 -12.69
N TYR A 257 36.08 -29.32 -13.81
CA TYR A 257 35.33 -30.35 -14.53
C TYR A 257 36.09 -31.67 -14.52
N VAL A 258 35.35 -32.75 -14.59
CA VAL A 258 35.89 -34.09 -14.66
C VAL A 258 35.38 -34.85 -15.87
N VAL A 259 36.21 -35.65 -16.40
CA VAL A 259 35.83 -36.66 -17.40
C VAL A 259 35.70 -38.00 -16.67
N VAL A 260 34.51 -38.52 -16.63
CA VAL A 260 34.20 -39.77 -15.98
C VAL A 260 33.86 -40.85 -16.99
N ARG A 261 34.40 -42.06 -16.82
CA ARG A 261 33.98 -43.24 -17.57
C ARG A 261 32.95 -44.00 -16.77
N VAL A 262 31.83 -44.30 -17.38
CA VAL A 262 30.78 -45.13 -16.78
C VAL A 262 31.26 -46.59 -16.74
N ASP A 263 31.35 -47.22 -15.57
CA ASP A 263 31.83 -48.60 -15.40
C ASP A 263 30.64 -49.55 -15.21
N ARG A 264 29.63 -49.17 -14.45
CA ARG A 264 28.42 -50.00 -14.18
C ARG A 264 27.16 -49.13 -14.10
N VAL A 265 26.05 -49.63 -14.58
CA VAL A 265 24.76 -48.97 -14.60
C VAL A 265 23.67 -49.86 -13.98
N ALA A 266 22.65 -49.24 -13.39
CA ALA A 266 21.46 -49.91 -12.91
C ALA A 266 20.61 -50.44 -14.11
N GLU A 267 19.76 -51.41 -13.80
CA GLU A 267 18.79 -51.94 -14.78
C GLU A 267 17.85 -50.80 -15.24
N GLY A 268 17.65 -50.67 -16.53
CA GLY A 268 16.81 -49.62 -17.13
C GLY A 268 17.50 -48.26 -17.24
N SER A 269 18.76 -48.11 -16.84
CA SER A 269 19.53 -46.88 -17.08
C SER A 269 19.74 -46.64 -18.58
N ARG A 270 19.74 -45.36 -19.00
CA ARG A 270 20.12 -44.93 -20.35
C ARG A 270 21.62 -44.66 -20.50
N ALA A 271 22.36 -44.69 -19.39
CA ALA A 271 23.83 -44.64 -19.43
C ALA A 271 24.40 -45.96 -19.96
N ARG A 272 25.57 -45.90 -20.60
CA ARG A 272 26.21 -47.09 -21.24
C ARG A 272 27.56 -47.37 -20.61
N PRO A 273 27.81 -48.59 -20.19
CA PRO A 273 29.15 -48.95 -19.74
C PRO A 273 30.21 -48.63 -20.79
N GLY A 274 31.33 -48.02 -20.39
CA GLY A 274 32.40 -47.57 -21.26
C GLY A 274 32.28 -46.19 -21.88
N GLU A 275 31.08 -45.51 -21.78
CA GLU A 275 30.98 -44.16 -22.24
C GLU A 275 31.71 -43.19 -21.31
N THR A 276 32.19 -42.08 -21.90
CA THR A 276 32.87 -40.99 -21.15
C THR A 276 32.05 -39.73 -21.17
N LEU A 277 31.87 -39.14 -19.97
CA LEU A 277 30.99 -37.95 -19.77
C LEU A 277 31.81 -36.82 -19.16
N LEU A 278 31.61 -35.59 -19.66
CA LEU A 278 32.15 -34.37 -19.07
C LEU A 278 31.06 -33.69 -18.22
N VAL A 279 31.40 -33.36 -16.97
CA VAL A 279 30.53 -32.74 -15.98
C VAL A 279 31.36 -31.97 -14.96
N ALA A 280 30.80 -30.97 -14.29
CA ALA A 280 31.45 -30.32 -13.16
C ALA A 280 31.71 -31.31 -12.03
N GLU A 281 32.90 -31.26 -11.41
CA GLU A 281 33.34 -32.22 -10.39
C GLU A 281 32.32 -32.38 -9.25
N THR A 282 31.80 -31.28 -8.72
CA THR A 282 30.85 -31.25 -7.62
C THR A 282 29.50 -31.89 -7.94
N LEU A 283 29.17 -32.05 -9.22
CA LEU A 283 27.86 -32.54 -9.70
C LEU A 283 27.88 -33.97 -10.24
N VAL A 284 29.03 -34.65 -10.18
CA VAL A 284 29.18 -36.03 -10.66
C VAL A 284 28.24 -36.98 -9.96
N GLU A 285 28.20 -36.93 -8.62
CA GLU A 285 27.40 -37.86 -7.81
C GLU A 285 25.90 -37.67 -8.07
N ALA A 286 25.48 -36.40 -8.18
CA ALA A 286 24.09 -36.06 -8.54
C ALA A 286 23.72 -36.54 -9.96
N LEU A 287 24.62 -36.39 -10.91
CA LEU A 287 24.44 -36.91 -12.27
C LEU A 287 24.36 -38.44 -12.26
N ALA A 288 25.28 -39.13 -11.55
CA ALA A 288 25.31 -40.59 -11.44
C ALA A 288 24.00 -41.13 -10.86
N ALA A 289 23.50 -40.53 -9.77
CA ALA A 289 22.24 -40.91 -9.15
C ALA A 289 21.04 -40.76 -10.13
N ASN A 290 20.94 -39.61 -10.81
CA ASN A 290 19.85 -39.32 -11.77
C ASN A 290 19.92 -40.20 -13.03
N ALA A 291 21.13 -40.53 -13.49
CA ALA A 291 21.34 -41.35 -14.69
C ALA A 291 21.37 -42.87 -14.40
N GLY A 292 21.26 -43.29 -13.14
CA GLY A 292 21.35 -44.69 -12.75
C GLY A 292 22.74 -45.28 -13.02
N ILE A 293 23.81 -44.48 -12.80
CA ILE A 293 25.19 -44.92 -12.87
C ILE A 293 25.61 -45.44 -11.47
N GLU A 294 25.87 -46.72 -11.35
CA GLU A 294 26.25 -47.36 -10.07
C GLU A 294 27.73 -47.28 -9.78
N ALA A 295 28.57 -47.22 -10.80
CA ALA A 295 30.02 -47.07 -10.64
C ALA A 295 30.58 -46.30 -11.86
N TYR A 296 31.53 -45.45 -11.57
CA TYR A 296 32.29 -44.71 -12.57
C TYR A 296 33.77 -44.57 -12.16
N SER A 297 34.65 -44.40 -13.14
CA SER A 297 36.05 -44.09 -12.93
C SER A 297 36.34 -42.67 -13.43
N MET A 298 37.02 -41.87 -12.64
CA MET A 298 37.52 -40.56 -13.07
C MET A 298 38.70 -40.78 -14.02
N ILE A 299 38.60 -40.26 -15.23
CA ILE A 299 39.64 -40.36 -16.27
C ILE A 299 40.59 -39.18 -16.14
N ASP A 300 40.03 -37.97 -15.98
CA ASP A 300 40.82 -36.75 -15.88
C ASP A 300 40.08 -35.66 -15.16
N ARG A 301 40.76 -34.64 -14.62
CA ARG A 301 40.26 -33.43 -14.01
C ARG A 301 40.82 -32.24 -14.71
N LEU A 302 39.95 -31.35 -15.18
CA LEU A 302 40.25 -30.20 -15.99
C LEU A 302 39.77 -28.94 -15.32
N PRO A 303 40.56 -27.87 -15.18
CA PRO A 303 40.03 -26.56 -14.82
C PRO A 303 39.11 -26.07 -15.94
N GLY A 304 38.05 -25.35 -15.58
CA GLY A 304 37.10 -24.86 -16.56
C GLY A 304 37.72 -24.10 -17.72
N SER A 305 38.75 -23.30 -17.43
CA SER A 305 39.51 -22.59 -18.45
C SER A 305 40.09 -23.48 -19.57
N ALA A 306 40.33 -24.77 -19.30
CA ALA A 306 40.85 -25.72 -20.27
C ALA A 306 39.78 -26.19 -21.30
N LEU A 307 38.51 -25.89 -21.08
CA LEU A 307 37.40 -26.21 -21.99
C LEU A 307 37.29 -25.20 -23.16
N ALA A 308 38.02 -24.10 -23.10
CA ALA A 308 38.04 -23.11 -24.16
C ALA A 308 38.48 -23.72 -25.51
N GLY A 309 37.81 -23.34 -26.60
CA GLY A 309 38.09 -23.87 -27.95
C GLY A 309 37.53 -25.28 -28.21
N THR A 310 36.89 -25.91 -27.24
CA THR A 310 36.19 -27.18 -27.40
C THR A 310 34.91 -26.99 -28.17
N THR A 311 34.60 -27.90 -29.10
CA THR A 311 33.33 -27.94 -29.84
C THR A 311 32.68 -29.32 -29.71
N ALA A 312 31.35 -29.30 -29.55
CA ALA A 312 30.50 -30.48 -29.54
C ALA A 312 29.60 -30.50 -30.78
N VAL A 313 28.86 -31.57 -30.97
CA VAL A 313 27.83 -31.68 -31.99
C VAL A 313 26.47 -31.80 -31.35
N HIS A 314 25.45 -31.24 -32.01
CA HIS A 314 24.07 -31.38 -31.56
C HIS A 314 23.66 -32.86 -31.60
N PRO A 315 22.94 -33.39 -30.57
CA PRO A 315 22.56 -34.80 -30.57
C PRO A 315 21.73 -35.24 -31.77
N LEU A 316 21.00 -34.34 -32.41
CA LEU A 316 20.17 -34.59 -33.62
C LEU A 316 20.96 -34.31 -34.93
N ARG A 317 22.30 -34.36 -34.92
CA ARG A 317 23.12 -34.20 -36.13
C ARG A 317 22.69 -35.23 -37.20
N GLY A 318 22.66 -34.82 -38.46
CA GLY A 318 22.14 -35.64 -39.58
C GLY A 318 20.62 -35.55 -39.74
N GLN A 319 19.91 -34.85 -38.88
CA GLN A 319 18.46 -34.65 -38.93
C GLN A 319 18.09 -33.18 -39.07
N GLY A 320 18.96 -32.35 -39.65
CA GLY A 320 18.76 -30.91 -39.84
C GLY A 320 19.46 -30.05 -38.79
N TYR A 321 20.28 -30.64 -37.89
CA TYR A 321 21.05 -29.96 -36.87
C TYR A 321 22.55 -30.11 -37.08
N ASP A 322 23.02 -29.82 -38.31
CA ASP A 322 24.36 -30.10 -38.77
C ASP A 322 25.33 -28.92 -38.55
N PHE A 323 25.29 -28.30 -37.42
CA PHE A 323 26.19 -27.20 -37.02
C PHE A 323 27.09 -27.58 -35.85
N GLU A 324 28.21 -26.88 -35.69
CA GLU A 324 29.07 -27.01 -34.49
C GLU A 324 28.43 -26.33 -33.28
N VAL A 325 28.62 -26.93 -32.12
CA VAL A 325 28.16 -26.41 -30.81
C VAL A 325 29.41 -26.06 -29.99
N PRO A 326 29.88 -24.80 -30.01
CA PRO A 326 31.04 -24.37 -29.23
C PRO A 326 30.74 -24.41 -27.73
N LEU A 327 31.78 -24.72 -26.92
CA LEU A 327 31.76 -24.51 -25.47
C LEU A 327 32.28 -23.10 -25.21
N LEU A 328 31.49 -22.28 -24.50
CA LEU A 328 31.75 -20.86 -24.28
C LEU A 328 31.84 -20.55 -22.77
N ALA A 329 32.82 -19.72 -22.41
CA ALA A 329 32.97 -19.28 -21.03
C ALA A 329 31.86 -18.29 -20.65
N ALA A 330 31.23 -18.53 -19.51
CA ALA A 330 30.15 -17.66 -18.98
C ALA A 330 30.19 -17.56 -17.45
N GLY A 331 29.99 -16.35 -16.94
CA GLY A 331 30.04 -16.09 -15.49
C GLY A 331 28.79 -16.54 -14.72
N PHE A 332 27.67 -16.76 -15.41
CA PHE A 332 26.41 -17.18 -14.81
C PHE A 332 26.29 -18.69 -14.58
N VAL A 333 27.28 -19.49 -15.01
CA VAL A 333 27.26 -20.94 -14.80
C VAL A 333 27.68 -21.25 -13.38
N GLU A 334 26.76 -21.83 -12.62
CA GLU A 334 26.93 -22.24 -11.22
C GLU A 334 26.99 -23.77 -11.09
N ALA A 335 27.40 -24.25 -9.93
CA ALA A 335 27.53 -25.68 -9.62
C ALA A 335 26.60 -26.13 -8.48
N ASP A 336 25.47 -25.46 -8.33
CA ASP A 336 24.43 -25.74 -7.33
C ASP A 336 23.43 -26.81 -7.80
N GLN A 337 23.22 -26.90 -9.13
CA GLN A 337 22.33 -27.85 -9.76
C GLN A 337 22.76 -28.18 -11.21
N GLY A 338 22.15 -29.25 -11.75
CA GLY A 338 22.38 -29.64 -13.15
C GLY A 338 23.67 -30.41 -13.37
N THR A 339 24.56 -29.90 -14.20
CA THR A 339 25.81 -30.54 -14.64
C THR A 339 27.01 -29.59 -14.68
N GLY A 340 26.83 -28.32 -14.39
CA GLY A 340 27.84 -27.28 -14.59
C GLY A 340 28.12 -26.94 -16.06
N LEU A 341 27.31 -27.49 -16.97
CA LEU A 341 27.31 -27.20 -18.40
C LEU A 341 25.89 -26.79 -18.79
N VAL A 342 25.75 -25.57 -19.29
CA VAL A 342 24.44 -24.98 -19.58
C VAL A 342 24.18 -24.93 -21.07
N HIS A 343 23.07 -25.49 -21.51
CA HIS A 343 22.58 -25.41 -22.88
C HIS A 343 22.23 -23.95 -23.24
N ILE A 344 22.73 -23.43 -24.34
CA ILE A 344 22.52 -22.06 -24.82
C ILE A 344 21.62 -22.06 -26.03
N ALA A 345 20.47 -21.45 -25.92
CA ALA A 345 19.49 -21.19 -26.97
C ALA A 345 19.24 -19.67 -27.08
N PRO A 346 19.98 -18.92 -27.89
CA PRO A 346 19.96 -17.45 -27.92
C PRO A 346 18.59 -16.83 -28.21
N GLY A 347 17.64 -17.58 -28.76
CA GLY A 347 16.27 -17.13 -28.99
C GLY A 347 15.32 -17.34 -27.80
N HIS A 348 15.78 -17.99 -26.68
CA HIS A 348 14.92 -18.47 -25.60
C HIS A 348 15.45 -18.19 -24.19
N GLY A 349 16.41 -17.30 -24.03
CA GLY A 349 16.95 -16.86 -22.74
C GLY A 349 17.66 -15.51 -22.88
N ALA A 350 17.60 -14.68 -21.87
CA ALA A 350 18.27 -13.37 -21.86
C ALA A 350 19.79 -13.54 -21.80
N ASP A 351 20.29 -14.35 -20.86
CA ASP A 351 21.73 -14.64 -20.71
C ASP A 351 22.27 -15.39 -21.92
N ASP A 352 21.46 -16.29 -22.50
CA ASP A 352 21.79 -17.02 -23.73
C ASP A 352 21.94 -16.07 -24.92
N PHE A 353 21.05 -15.07 -25.00
CA PHE A 353 21.11 -14.06 -26.07
C PHE A 353 22.34 -13.18 -25.91
N GLU A 354 22.65 -12.70 -24.72
CA GLU A 354 23.83 -11.86 -24.46
C GLU A 354 25.12 -12.61 -24.77
N LEU A 355 25.26 -13.84 -24.27
CA LEU A 355 26.41 -14.70 -24.59
C LEU A 355 26.50 -14.94 -26.10
N GLY A 356 25.37 -15.14 -26.77
CA GLY A 356 25.25 -15.31 -28.19
C GLY A 356 25.71 -14.08 -28.98
N GLN A 357 25.31 -12.88 -28.58
CA GLN A 357 25.72 -11.62 -29.21
C GLN A 357 27.24 -11.39 -29.11
N ILE A 358 27.81 -11.58 -27.91
CA ILE A 358 29.26 -11.42 -27.66
C ILE A 358 30.08 -12.36 -28.54
N ASN A 359 29.56 -13.57 -28.79
CA ASN A 359 30.28 -14.60 -29.55
C ASN A 359 29.79 -14.74 -31.01
N GLY A 360 28.92 -13.85 -31.51
CA GLY A 360 28.44 -13.84 -32.89
C GLY A 360 27.61 -15.08 -33.27
N LEU A 361 26.90 -15.70 -32.30
CA LEU A 361 26.04 -16.84 -32.59
C LEU A 361 24.75 -16.40 -33.31
N PRO A 362 24.21 -17.25 -34.20
CA PRO A 362 22.93 -16.99 -34.79
C PRO A 362 21.81 -17.10 -33.77
N VAL A 363 20.80 -16.23 -33.87
CA VAL A 363 19.59 -16.23 -33.03
C VAL A 363 18.42 -16.73 -33.89
N PRO A 364 18.14 -18.04 -33.93
CA PRO A 364 17.08 -18.56 -34.79
C PRO A 364 15.70 -18.26 -34.24
N ASP A 365 14.78 -17.88 -35.11
CA ASP A 365 13.34 -17.90 -34.79
C ASP A 365 12.85 -19.34 -34.93
N THR A 366 12.37 -19.87 -33.81
CA THR A 366 11.91 -21.26 -33.74
C THR A 366 10.42 -21.41 -33.45
N VAL A 367 9.81 -20.37 -32.86
CA VAL A 367 8.45 -20.46 -32.29
C VAL A 367 7.60 -19.27 -32.74
N SER A 368 6.40 -19.59 -33.25
CA SER A 368 5.38 -18.63 -33.65
C SER A 368 4.70 -17.94 -32.42
N PRO A 369 3.92 -16.87 -32.63
CA PRO A 369 3.22 -16.18 -31.53
C PRO A 369 2.29 -17.06 -30.69
N ASP A 370 1.68 -18.08 -31.29
CA ASP A 370 0.81 -19.06 -30.65
C ASP A 370 1.55 -20.25 -30.01
N GLY A 371 2.89 -20.17 -29.90
CA GLY A 371 3.71 -21.16 -29.23
C GLY A 371 3.93 -22.46 -30.00
N VAL A 372 3.82 -22.42 -31.32
CA VAL A 372 4.00 -23.57 -32.22
C VAL A 372 5.36 -23.45 -32.92
N TYR A 373 6.07 -24.54 -33.06
CA TYR A 373 7.31 -24.54 -33.85
C TYR A 373 7.05 -24.17 -35.31
N LEU A 374 7.88 -23.25 -35.81
CA LEU A 374 7.83 -22.79 -37.20
C LEU A 374 8.14 -23.91 -38.18
N PRO A 375 7.69 -23.80 -39.44
CA PRO A 375 8.00 -24.76 -40.50
C PRO A 375 9.49 -24.95 -40.76
N SER A 376 10.31 -23.98 -40.41
CA SER A 376 11.78 -24.00 -40.51
C SER A 376 12.48 -24.88 -39.48
N VAL A 377 11.78 -25.34 -38.44
CA VAL A 377 12.37 -26.16 -37.37
C VAL A 377 12.32 -27.64 -37.76
N PRO A 378 13.48 -28.27 -38.06
CA PRO A 378 13.49 -29.64 -38.47
C PRO A 378 12.85 -30.59 -37.42
N LEU A 379 12.19 -31.67 -37.90
CA LEU A 379 11.51 -32.69 -37.09
C LEU A 379 10.28 -32.21 -36.26
N PHE A 380 10.25 -30.94 -35.82
CA PHE A 380 9.30 -30.48 -34.80
C PHE A 380 8.30 -29.47 -35.34
N ALA A 381 8.35 -29.08 -36.61
CA ALA A 381 7.40 -28.15 -37.23
C ALA A 381 5.95 -28.48 -36.86
N GLY A 382 5.17 -27.49 -36.40
CA GLY A 382 3.77 -27.65 -36.05
C GLY A 382 3.50 -28.23 -34.64
N ARG A 383 4.53 -28.61 -33.86
CA ARG A 383 4.37 -29.02 -32.47
C ARG A 383 4.20 -27.80 -31.55
N SER A 384 3.31 -27.91 -30.57
CA SER A 384 3.01 -26.81 -29.65
C SER A 384 3.72 -26.96 -28.30
N ILE A 385 4.24 -25.85 -27.76
CA ILE A 385 4.88 -25.80 -26.43
C ILE A 385 3.77 -25.80 -25.37
N TYR A 386 2.85 -24.85 -25.50
CA TYR A 386 1.63 -24.78 -24.71
C TYR A 386 0.42 -24.71 -25.66
N ARG A 387 -0.71 -25.21 -25.21
CA ARG A 387 -1.99 -25.09 -25.91
C ARG A 387 -2.65 -23.75 -25.61
N PRO A 388 -3.64 -23.29 -26.38
CA PRO A 388 -4.37 -22.06 -26.14
C PRO A 388 -5.06 -21.96 -24.76
N ASP A 389 -5.23 -23.10 -24.07
CA ASP A 389 -5.75 -23.17 -22.69
C ASP A 389 -4.65 -23.09 -21.61
N GLY A 390 -3.39 -22.84 -21.99
CA GLY A 390 -2.23 -22.74 -21.11
C GLY A 390 -1.66 -24.08 -20.61
N LYS A 391 -2.26 -25.20 -21.03
CA LYS A 391 -1.76 -26.54 -20.67
C LYS A 391 -0.58 -26.95 -21.56
N PRO A 392 0.30 -27.85 -21.09
CA PRO A 392 1.39 -28.35 -21.89
C PRO A 392 0.93 -28.90 -23.24
N GLY A 393 1.66 -28.51 -24.29
CA GLY A 393 1.53 -29.09 -25.63
C GLY A 393 2.35 -30.38 -25.78
N ASP A 394 2.63 -30.76 -27.03
CA ASP A 394 3.35 -31.96 -27.39
C ASP A 394 4.85 -31.75 -27.74
N ALA A 395 5.32 -30.49 -27.75
CA ALA A 395 6.69 -30.17 -28.14
C ALA A 395 7.74 -30.84 -27.23
N ASN A 396 7.58 -30.74 -25.90
CA ASN A 396 8.51 -31.37 -24.96
C ASN A 396 8.63 -32.87 -25.19
N ALA A 397 7.50 -33.56 -25.35
CA ALA A 397 7.50 -35.01 -25.59
C ALA A 397 8.21 -35.34 -26.90
N ALA A 398 7.86 -34.65 -27.98
CA ALA A 398 8.45 -34.87 -29.30
C ALA A 398 9.97 -34.68 -29.31
N VAL A 399 10.49 -33.64 -28.64
CA VAL A 399 11.92 -33.38 -28.56
C VAL A 399 12.61 -34.44 -27.71
N ILE A 400 12.05 -34.83 -26.58
CA ILE A 400 12.60 -35.89 -25.71
C ILE A 400 12.68 -37.21 -26.48
N ASP A 401 11.58 -37.62 -27.14
CA ASP A 401 11.52 -38.87 -27.91
C ASP A 401 12.53 -38.89 -29.07
N ALA A 402 12.72 -37.77 -29.77
CA ALA A 402 13.72 -37.64 -30.85
C ALA A 402 15.13 -37.80 -30.29
N ILE A 403 15.46 -37.15 -29.18
CA ILE A 403 16.79 -37.24 -28.54
C ILE A 403 17.02 -38.63 -27.97
N GLU A 404 16.00 -39.26 -27.39
CA GLU A 404 16.07 -40.65 -26.93
C GLU A 404 16.31 -41.60 -28.11
N GLY A 405 15.61 -41.42 -29.25
CA GLY A 405 15.72 -42.24 -30.43
C GLY A 405 17.13 -42.27 -31.02
N VAL A 406 17.92 -41.20 -30.88
CA VAL A 406 19.32 -41.14 -31.30
C VAL A 406 20.32 -41.52 -30.18
N GLY A 407 19.79 -41.87 -28.99
CA GLY A 407 20.62 -42.24 -27.84
C GLY A 407 21.28 -41.03 -27.15
N GLY A 408 20.82 -39.81 -27.42
CA GLY A 408 21.29 -38.58 -26.82
C GLY A 408 20.75 -38.35 -25.39
N LEU A 409 19.62 -38.94 -25.01
CA LEU A 409 19.05 -38.81 -23.67
C LEU A 409 19.82 -39.67 -22.66
N LEU A 410 20.33 -39.04 -21.61
CA LEU A 410 21.03 -39.74 -20.52
C LEU A 410 20.11 -40.04 -19.36
N ALA A 411 19.30 -39.04 -18.95
CA ALA A 411 18.33 -39.19 -17.87
C ALA A 411 17.10 -38.27 -18.08
N ARG A 412 16.03 -38.56 -17.37
CA ARG A 412 14.81 -37.78 -17.35
C ARG A 412 14.31 -37.68 -15.91
N GLY A 413 13.88 -36.48 -15.50
CA GLY A 413 13.34 -36.23 -14.17
C GLY A 413 12.18 -35.24 -14.17
N ILE A 414 11.78 -34.81 -13.00
CA ILE A 414 10.75 -33.81 -12.76
C ILE A 414 11.28 -32.85 -11.71
N LEU A 415 11.12 -31.56 -11.95
CA LEU A 415 11.45 -30.50 -10.98
C LEU A 415 10.22 -29.65 -10.72
N VAL A 416 9.95 -29.36 -9.47
CA VAL A 416 8.99 -28.33 -9.05
C VAL A 416 9.80 -27.10 -8.65
N HIS A 417 9.58 -26.02 -9.34
CA HIS A 417 10.32 -24.78 -9.14
C HIS A 417 9.47 -23.55 -9.43
N SER A 418 9.91 -22.40 -8.96
CA SER A 418 9.30 -21.10 -9.27
C SER A 418 9.45 -20.80 -10.77
N TYR A 419 8.34 -20.52 -11.44
CA TYR A 419 8.31 -20.31 -12.90
C TYR A 419 7.45 -19.10 -13.26
N PRO A 420 7.82 -18.29 -14.27
CA PRO A 420 7.08 -17.11 -14.66
C PRO A 420 5.73 -17.47 -15.30
N HIS A 421 4.68 -16.81 -14.83
CA HIS A 421 3.31 -16.92 -15.33
C HIS A 421 2.77 -15.54 -15.64
N SER A 422 1.87 -15.44 -16.60
CA SER A 422 1.14 -14.20 -16.86
C SER A 422 0.28 -13.82 -15.65
N TRP A 423 0.36 -12.57 -15.25
CA TRP A 423 -0.46 -12.03 -14.17
C TRP A 423 -1.96 -12.13 -14.43
N ARG A 424 -2.37 -12.22 -15.70
CA ARG A 424 -3.78 -12.20 -16.13
C ARG A 424 -4.35 -13.57 -16.41
N SER A 425 -3.82 -14.29 -17.39
CA SER A 425 -4.28 -15.64 -17.72
C SER A 425 -3.83 -16.71 -16.72
N LYS A 426 -2.82 -16.39 -15.89
CA LYS A 426 -2.14 -17.33 -14.99
C LYS A 426 -1.46 -18.49 -15.72
N ALA A 427 -1.32 -18.38 -17.04
CA ALA A 427 -0.64 -19.37 -17.86
C ALA A 427 0.89 -19.20 -17.79
N PRO A 428 1.67 -20.29 -17.91
CA PRO A 428 3.13 -20.19 -17.93
C PRO A 428 3.61 -19.45 -19.18
N LEU A 429 4.71 -18.70 -18.99
CA LEU A 429 5.35 -17.92 -20.05
C LEU A 429 6.50 -18.66 -20.70
N ILE A 430 6.92 -18.20 -21.87
CA ILE A 430 8.15 -18.61 -22.55
C ILE A 430 9.00 -17.40 -22.84
N PHE A 431 10.31 -17.59 -23.00
CA PHE A 431 11.14 -16.61 -23.69
C PHE A 431 11.07 -16.84 -25.20
N ARG A 432 10.75 -15.81 -25.96
CA ARG A 432 10.63 -15.86 -27.41
C ARG A 432 11.36 -14.68 -28.04
N ASN A 433 12.27 -14.98 -28.97
CA ASN A 433 12.86 -13.94 -29.79
C ASN A 433 11.79 -13.35 -30.71
N THR A 434 11.64 -12.04 -30.69
CA THR A 434 10.65 -11.34 -31.51
C THR A 434 11.01 -9.85 -31.61
N PRO A 435 10.79 -9.19 -32.75
CA PRO A 435 10.96 -7.76 -32.88
C PRO A 435 9.99 -7.03 -31.92
N GLN A 436 10.54 -6.18 -31.05
CA GLN A 436 9.78 -5.41 -30.08
C GLN A 436 10.33 -3.98 -30.03
N TRP A 437 9.60 -3.07 -29.36
CA TRP A 437 10.03 -1.71 -29.08
C TRP A 437 10.50 -1.58 -27.64
N PHE A 438 11.67 -0.97 -27.49
CA PHE A 438 12.34 -0.82 -26.18
C PHE A 438 12.70 0.63 -25.90
N ILE A 439 12.55 1.02 -24.62
CA ILE A 439 13.20 2.21 -24.08
C ILE A 439 14.54 1.78 -23.48
N GLY A 440 15.63 2.30 -24.06
CA GLY A 440 17.01 1.99 -23.64
C GLY A 440 17.39 2.74 -22.37
N PHE A 441 17.96 2.03 -21.40
CA PHE A 441 18.36 2.61 -20.12
C PHE A 441 19.72 3.29 -20.17
N ASP A 442 20.62 2.82 -21.00
CA ASP A 442 22.01 3.27 -20.98
C ASP A 442 22.34 4.29 -22.09
N ALA A 443 21.62 4.24 -23.21
CA ALA A 443 21.87 5.06 -24.39
C ALA A 443 21.91 6.58 -24.12
N ASN A 444 20.99 7.09 -23.31
CA ASN A 444 20.85 8.52 -22.95
C ASN A 444 21.17 8.78 -21.47
N GLY A 445 21.85 7.85 -20.80
CA GLY A 445 22.16 7.90 -19.38
C GLY A 445 20.90 7.90 -18.50
N LEU A 446 19.81 7.28 -18.95
CA LEU A 446 18.53 7.24 -18.26
C LEU A 446 18.66 6.56 -16.90
N ARG A 447 19.34 5.41 -16.81
CA ARG A 447 19.63 4.70 -15.55
C ARG A 447 20.28 5.62 -14.52
N ARG A 448 21.35 6.32 -14.93
CA ARG A 448 22.07 7.24 -14.04
C ARG A 448 21.18 8.39 -13.57
N LYS A 449 20.34 8.95 -14.45
CA LYS A 449 19.39 10.01 -14.08
C LYS A 449 18.34 9.51 -13.07
N ALA A 450 17.81 8.31 -13.30
CA ALA A 450 16.82 7.70 -12.40
C ALA A 450 17.42 7.39 -11.02
N LEU A 451 18.62 6.83 -10.94
CA LEU A 451 19.32 6.58 -9.68
C LEU A 451 19.62 7.88 -8.91
N ALA A 452 20.02 8.94 -9.61
CA ALA A 452 20.21 10.25 -8.99
C ALA A 452 18.89 10.81 -8.44
N ALA A 453 17.81 10.71 -9.18
CA ALA A 453 16.50 11.16 -8.77
C ALA A 453 15.95 10.34 -7.55
N ILE A 454 16.21 9.03 -7.50
CA ILE A 454 15.89 8.19 -6.32
C ILE A 454 16.62 8.69 -5.08
N ALA A 455 17.90 9.08 -5.21
CA ALA A 455 18.70 9.58 -4.10
C ALA A 455 18.19 10.92 -3.54
N GLU A 456 17.59 11.77 -4.37
CA GLU A 456 17.02 13.07 -3.99
C GLU A 456 15.60 12.98 -3.43
N THR A 457 14.87 11.90 -3.69
CA THR A 457 13.49 11.69 -3.27
C THR A 457 13.40 11.32 -1.78
N ARG A 458 12.43 11.87 -1.05
CA ARG A 458 12.10 11.47 0.32
C ARG A 458 11.28 10.19 0.34
N TRP A 459 11.85 9.10 0.84
CA TRP A 459 11.18 7.79 0.94
C TRP A 459 10.64 7.55 2.35
N ILE A 460 9.38 7.11 2.45
CA ILE A 460 8.69 6.81 3.69
C ILE A 460 7.98 5.45 3.54
N PRO A 461 8.42 4.40 4.22
CA PRO A 461 9.64 4.32 5.02
C PRO A 461 10.93 4.36 4.17
N LEU A 462 12.06 4.65 4.79
CA LEU A 462 13.36 4.81 4.10
C LEU A 462 13.79 3.55 3.32
N GLN A 463 13.38 2.35 3.76
CA GLN A 463 13.68 1.07 3.10
C GLN A 463 13.14 1.01 1.65
N GLY A 464 12.11 1.78 1.33
CA GLY A 464 11.58 1.91 -0.03
C GLY A 464 12.64 2.37 -1.03
N ARG A 465 13.58 3.24 -0.61
CA ARG A 465 14.70 3.68 -1.44
C ARG A 465 15.56 2.52 -1.91
N ASN A 466 16.06 1.70 -0.97
CA ASN A 466 16.96 0.59 -1.30
C ASN A 466 16.31 -0.40 -2.27
N ARG A 467 15.00 -0.60 -2.12
CA ARG A 467 14.22 -1.50 -2.97
C ARG A 467 14.15 -1.01 -4.42
N ILE A 468 13.76 0.26 -4.64
CA ILE A 468 13.65 0.80 -6.00
C ILE A 468 15.03 1.02 -6.64
N GLU A 469 16.04 1.40 -5.86
CA GLU A 469 17.42 1.58 -6.30
C GLU A 469 17.97 0.28 -6.90
N ALA A 470 17.87 -0.85 -6.16
CA ALA A 470 18.29 -2.15 -6.65
C ALA A 470 17.53 -2.59 -7.93
N MET A 471 16.21 -2.32 -7.97
CA MET A 471 15.41 -2.63 -9.15
C MET A 471 15.80 -1.83 -10.38
N VAL A 472 16.13 -0.54 -10.25
CA VAL A 472 16.53 0.31 -11.37
C VAL A 472 17.97 0.02 -11.80
N GLU A 473 18.85 -0.31 -10.86
CA GLU A 473 20.25 -0.63 -11.13
C GLU A 473 20.39 -1.84 -12.05
N SER A 474 19.60 -2.89 -11.81
CA SER A 474 19.66 -4.14 -12.58
C SER A 474 18.62 -4.22 -13.70
N ARG A 475 17.77 -3.19 -13.89
CA ARG A 475 16.67 -3.25 -14.86
C ARG A 475 17.18 -3.35 -16.30
N PRO A 476 16.72 -4.35 -17.09
CA PRO A 476 16.97 -4.38 -18.54
C PRO A 476 16.22 -3.26 -19.26
N ASP A 477 16.51 -3.06 -20.55
CA ASP A 477 15.74 -2.17 -21.39
C ASP A 477 14.25 -2.48 -21.31
N TRP A 478 13.43 -1.44 -21.23
CA TRP A 478 11.99 -1.58 -21.04
C TRP A 478 11.27 -1.93 -22.35
N CYS A 479 10.79 -3.15 -22.48
CA CYS A 479 9.94 -3.58 -23.58
C CYS A 479 8.56 -2.92 -23.47
N VAL A 480 8.28 -1.92 -24.31
CA VAL A 480 7.05 -1.12 -24.26
C VAL A 480 5.99 -1.52 -25.28
N SER A 481 6.26 -2.44 -26.19
CA SER A 481 5.28 -2.90 -27.19
C SER A 481 4.42 -4.06 -26.72
N ARG A 482 3.14 -4.02 -27.08
CA ARG A 482 2.18 -5.09 -26.81
C ARG A 482 1.37 -5.37 -28.07
N GLN A 483 1.24 -6.64 -28.42
CA GLN A 483 0.48 -7.13 -29.59
C GLN A 483 -0.99 -7.27 -29.20
N ARG A 484 -1.59 -6.14 -28.78
CA ARG A 484 -2.97 -6.05 -28.28
C ARG A 484 -3.70 -4.93 -29.00
N ALA A 485 -5.04 -4.91 -28.89
CA ALA A 485 -5.89 -3.96 -29.59
C ALA A 485 -6.31 -2.75 -28.73
N TRP A 486 -6.42 -2.92 -27.40
CA TRP A 486 -6.93 -1.88 -26.50
C TRP A 486 -5.84 -1.18 -25.72
N GLY A 487 -5.42 -0.01 -26.19
CA GLY A 487 -4.40 0.86 -25.60
C GLY A 487 -4.03 1.99 -26.54
N VAL A 488 -3.08 2.82 -26.11
CA VAL A 488 -2.49 3.86 -26.92
C VAL A 488 -1.53 3.20 -27.92
N PRO A 489 -1.62 3.47 -29.23
CA PRO A 489 -0.72 2.88 -30.21
C PRO A 489 0.71 3.38 -30.03
N ILE A 490 1.70 2.54 -30.41
CA ILE A 490 3.05 3.01 -30.69
C ILE A 490 2.98 3.79 -31.99
N ALA A 491 2.68 5.09 -31.89
CA ALA A 491 2.39 5.97 -33.01
C ALA A 491 3.67 6.32 -33.81
N VAL A 492 4.34 5.30 -34.32
CA VAL A 492 5.60 5.37 -35.06
C VAL A 492 5.43 4.80 -36.46
N PHE A 493 6.00 5.48 -37.45
CA PHE A 493 6.17 4.95 -38.80
C PHE A 493 7.54 4.30 -38.92
N THR A 494 7.59 3.15 -39.57
CA THR A 494 8.85 2.49 -39.97
C THR A 494 8.99 2.46 -41.49
N HIS A 495 10.20 2.68 -42.01
CA HIS A 495 10.46 2.59 -43.42
C HIS A 495 10.36 1.12 -43.88
N ARG A 496 9.60 0.85 -44.94
CA ARG A 496 9.28 -0.53 -45.38
C ARG A 496 10.50 -1.38 -45.74
N GLU A 497 11.51 -0.77 -46.36
CA GLU A 497 12.69 -1.51 -46.78
C GLU A 497 13.75 -1.63 -45.68
N THR A 498 13.97 -0.57 -44.90
CA THR A 498 15.09 -0.55 -43.93
C THR A 498 14.63 -0.91 -42.50
N GLY A 499 13.32 -0.81 -42.22
CA GLY A 499 12.78 -0.98 -40.87
C GLY A 499 13.07 0.18 -39.91
N GLU A 500 13.75 1.22 -40.36
CA GLU A 500 14.15 2.37 -39.55
C GLU A 500 12.95 3.22 -39.15
N PRO A 501 12.84 3.66 -37.86
CA PRO A 501 11.77 4.50 -37.40
C PRO A 501 11.91 5.95 -37.89
N LEU A 502 10.78 6.58 -38.21
CA LEU A 502 10.71 7.98 -38.57
C LEU A 502 10.77 8.86 -37.31
N ARG A 503 11.89 9.57 -37.11
CA ARG A 503 12.14 10.43 -35.96
C ARG A 503 11.83 11.91 -36.24
N ASP A 504 10.62 12.20 -36.74
CA ASP A 504 10.19 13.56 -37.04
C ASP A 504 9.21 14.08 -36.00
N PRO A 505 9.59 15.09 -35.19
CA PRO A 505 8.69 15.66 -34.18
C PRO A 505 7.42 16.29 -34.75
N LEU A 506 7.41 16.73 -36.01
CA LEU A 506 6.23 17.27 -36.66
C LEU A 506 5.22 16.18 -37.02
N VAL A 507 5.70 14.98 -37.35
CA VAL A 507 4.83 13.82 -37.58
C VAL A 507 4.23 13.36 -36.24
N VAL A 508 5.04 13.27 -35.20
CA VAL A 508 4.56 12.95 -33.85
C VAL A 508 3.46 13.91 -33.42
N GLU A 509 3.66 15.20 -33.59
CA GLU A 509 2.66 16.19 -33.18
C GLU A 509 1.38 16.13 -34.04
N ARG A 510 1.47 15.87 -35.35
CA ARG A 510 0.29 15.67 -36.21
C ARG A 510 -0.53 14.45 -35.75
N VAL A 511 0.14 13.35 -35.40
CA VAL A 511 -0.54 12.17 -34.83
C VAL A 511 -1.19 12.52 -33.51
N ALA A 512 -0.45 13.14 -32.57
CA ALA A 512 -0.97 13.52 -31.27
C ALA A 512 -2.20 14.45 -31.37
N ALA A 513 -2.14 15.46 -32.25
CA ALA A 513 -3.25 16.37 -32.50
C ALA A 513 -4.47 15.66 -33.13
N ALA A 514 -4.27 14.63 -33.95
CA ALA A 514 -5.38 13.82 -34.45
C ALA A 514 -6.00 12.95 -33.34
N VAL A 515 -5.17 12.35 -32.50
CA VAL A 515 -5.62 11.57 -31.33
C VAL A 515 -6.38 12.45 -30.35
N GLU A 516 -5.95 13.68 -30.11
CA GLU A 516 -6.63 14.63 -29.24
C GLU A 516 -8.07 14.95 -29.71
N ARG A 517 -8.32 14.93 -31.01
CA ARG A 517 -9.66 15.18 -31.59
C ARG A 517 -10.53 13.93 -31.68
N GLY A 518 -9.95 12.77 -31.99
CA GLY A 518 -10.71 11.57 -32.34
C GLY A 518 -10.39 10.33 -31.53
N GLY A 519 -9.51 10.46 -30.51
CA GLY A 519 -9.01 9.33 -29.74
C GLY A 519 -7.96 8.53 -30.48
N ALA A 520 -7.35 7.58 -29.77
CA ALA A 520 -6.30 6.70 -30.32
C ALA A 520 -6.79 5.82 -31.50
N ASP A 521 -8.09 5.66 -31.68
CA ASP A 521 -8.71 4.90 -32.75
C ASP A 521 -8.34 5.46 -34.16
N VAL A 522 -8.08 6.76 -34.26
CA VAL A 522 -7.68 7.43 -35.51
C VAL A 522 -6.38 6.86 -36.10
N TRP A 523 -5.47 6.35 -35.22
CA TRP A 523 -4.25 5.73 -35.71
C TRP A 523 -4.52 4.49 -36.56
N PHE A 524 -5.51 3.70 -36.20
CA PHE A 524 -5.87 2.47 -36.89
C PHE A 524 -6.80 2.68 -38.09
N THR A 525 -7.57 3.77 -38.10
CA THR A 525 -8.63 3.99 -39.10
C THR A 525 -8.29 5.03 -40.17
N ALA A 526 -7.48 6.04 -39.86
CA ALA A 526 -7.11 7.10 -40.78
C ALA A 526 -6.01 6.67 -41.75
N ASP A 527 -5.93 7.33 -42.93
CA ASP A 527 -4.88 7.11 -43.91
C ASP A 527 -3.51 7.63 -43.40
N SER A 528 -2.42 6.92 -43.78
CA SER A 528 -1.04 7.31 -43.38
C SER A 528 -0.67 8.72 -43.85
N SER A 529 -1.17 9.15 -45.01
CA SER A 529 -0.91 10.46 -45.59
C SER A 529 -1.39 11.62 -44.73
N GLU A 530 -2.44 11.41 -43.91
CA GLU A 530 -2.96 12.44 -42.97
C GLU A 530 -1.90 12.82 -41.92
N PHE A 531 -1.07 11.87 -41.51
CA PHE A 531 -0.02 12.07 -40.51
C PHE A 531 1.33 12.45 -41.15
N LEU A 532 1.67 11.82 -42.27
CA LEU A 532 2.96 12.05 -42.97
C LEU A 532 2.96 13.39 -43.68
N GLY A 533 1.77 13.86 -44.13
CA GLY A 533 1.66 15.09 -44.92
C GLY A 533 2.40 15.00 -46.28
N ASN A 534 2.82 16.13 -46.80
CA ASN A 534 3.56 16.17 -48.08
C ASN A 534 5.07 15.94 -47.99
N ALA A 535 5.58 15.72 -46.79
CA ALA A 535 7.03 15.57 -46.56
C ALA A 535 7.54 14.15 -46.84
N TYR A 536 6.67 13.15 -46.78
CA TYR A 536 6.99 11.74 -46.91
C TYR A 536 6.00 11.04 -47.85
N ASP A 537 6.51 10.11 -48.68
CA ASP A 537 5.63 9.26 -49.47
C ASP A 537 5.06 8.15 -48.58
N ALA A 538 3.75 8.13 -48.42
CA ALA A 538 3.04 7.13 -47.60
C ALA A 538 3.28 5.68 -48.06
N ALA A 539 3.66 5.47 -49.34
CA ALA A 539 3.97 4.13 -49.85
C ALA A 539 5.28 3.55 -49.30
N GLU A 540 6.22 4.42 -48.86
CA GLU A 540 7.52 3.99 -48.28
C GLU A 540 7.43 3.68 -46.77
N TRP A 541 6.34 4.08 -46.09
CA TRP A 541 6.24 4.00 -44.65
C TRP A 541 5.09 3.09 -44.21
N GLU A 542 5.27 2.44 -43.09
CA GLU A 542 4.31 1.56 -42.46
C GLU A 542 4.05 1.97 -41.04
N LYS A 543 2.76 1.96 -40.62
CA LYS A 543 2.36 2.21 -39.25
C LYS A 543 2.69 1.01 -38.36
N VAL A 544 3.23 1.26 -37.18
CA VAL A 544 3.32 0.25 -36.13
C VAL A 544 1.92 0.02 -35.58
N THR A 545 1.52 -1.25 -35.49
CA THR A 545 0.18 -1.64 -35.02
C THR A 545 0.14 -2.05 -33.55
N ASP A 546 1.29 -2.25 -32.92
CA ASP A 546 1.39 -2.55 -31.49
C ASP A 546 0.91 -1.35 -30.67
N ILE A 547 0.37 -1.64 -29.49
CA ILE A 547 0.05 -0.62 -28.49
C ILE A 547 1.20 -0.49 -27.49
N VAL A 548 1.26 0.65 -26.80
CA VAL A 548 2.21 0.85 -25.71
C VAL A 548 1.74 0.09 -24.48
N GLU A 549 2.68 -0.35 -23.65
CA GLU A 549 2.40 -0.99 -22.37
C GLU A 549 1.64 -0.07 -21.42
N VAL A 550 0.65 -0.58 -20.70
CA VAL A 550 -0.21 0.19 -19.80
C VAL A 550 0.55 0.91 -18.67
N TRP A 551 1.70 0.40 -18.23
CA TRP A 551 2.55 1.10 -17.26
C TRP A 551 3.17 2.38 -17.83
N PHE A 552 3.30 2.50 -19.14
CA PHE A 552 3.66 3.75 -19.80
C PHE A 552 2.48 4.74 -19.77
N ASP A 553 1.24 4.26 -19.98
CA ASP A 553 0.06 5.12 -19.89
C ASP A 553 -0.06 5.76 -18.51
N SER A 554 -0.02 4.94 -17.45
CA SER A 554 -0.09 5.43 -16.07
C SER A 554 1.19 6.18 -15.65
N GLY A 555 2.34 5.80 -16.16
CA GLY A 555 3.61 6.51 -15.94
C GLY A 555 3.56 7.95 -16.46
N SER A 556 2.88 8.18 -17.58
CA SER A 556 2.72 9.50 -18.22
C SER A 556 1.75 10.44 -17.48
N THR A 557 1.08 10.00 -16.41
CA THR A 557 0.11 10.84 -15.66
C THR A 557 0.71 12.14 -15.17
N HIS A 558 1.99 12.17 -14.86
CA HIS A 558 2.67 13.42 -14.47
C HIS A 558 2.59 14.47 -15.57
N ALA A 559 2.55 14.08 -16.86
CA ALA A 559 2.48 15.00 -17.98
C ALA A 559 1.08 15.50 -18.26
N PHE A 560 0.08 14.61 -18.31
CA PHE A 560 -1.28 15.02 -18.66
C PHE A 560 -2.17 15.39 -17.46
N VAL A 561 -1.71 15.15 -16.24
CA VAL A 561 -2.42 15.55 -15.01
C VAL A 561 -1.68 16.68 -14.32
N LEU A 562 -0.46 16.44 -13.81
CA LEU A 562 0.24 17.42 -12.97
C LEU A 562 0.62 18.70 -13.72
N GLU A 563 1.11 18.59 -14.97
CA GLU A 563 1.55 19.74 -15.76
C GLU A 563 0.40 20.49 -16.43
N GLN A 564 -0.68 19.79 -16.83
CA GLN A 564 -1.76 20.41 -17.62
C GLN A 564 -2.89 20.99 -16.78
N ARG A 565 -3.05 20.53 -15.52
CA ARG A 565 -4.12 21.03 -14.65
C ARG A 565 -3.64 22.22 -13.82
N PRO A 566 -4.23 23.41 -14.00
CA PRO A 566 -3.78 24.64 -13.32
C PRO A 566 -3.94 24.60 -11.80
N GLU A 567 -4.84 23.76 -11.28
CA GLU A 567 -5.04 23.54 -9.85
C GLU A 567 -3.94 22.69 -9.22
N LEU A 568 -3.19 21.94 -10.01
CA LEU A 568 -2.09 21.10 -9.57
C LEU A 568 -0.72 21.78 -9.78
N ARG A 569 0.35 21.06 -9.53
CA ARG A 569 1.73 21.44 -9.86
C ARG A 569 2.57 20.19 -10.16
N TRP A 570 3.63 20.39 -10.93
CA TRP A 570 4.67 19.39 -11.17
C TRP A 570 6.00 19.90 -10.57
N PRO A 571 6.77 19.03 -9.89
CA PRO A 571 6.43 17.69 -9.45
C PRO A 571 5.36 17.69 -8.36
N ALA A 572 4.78 16.51 -8.09
CA ALA A 572 3.91 16.33 -6.94
C ALA A 572 4.70 16.37 -5.63
N ASP A 573 4.07 16.82 -4.54
CA ASP A 573 4.66 16.71 -3.20
C ASP A 573 4.75 15.26 -2.75
N LEU A 574 3.74 14.44 -3.10
CA LEU A 574 3.63 13.08 -2.62
C LEU A 574 3.02 12.14 -3.66
N TYR A 575 3.67 10.98 -3.86
CA TYR A 575 3.06 9.76 -4.39
C TYR A 575 2.82 8.80 -3.23
N LEU A 576 1.63 8.19 -3.17
CA LEU A 576 1.23 7.29 -2.10
C LEU A 576 0.56 6.04 -2.68
N GLU A 577 1.20 4.87 -2.58
CA GLU A 577 0.67 3.59 -3.03
C GLU A 577 1.18 2.43 -2.16
N GLY A 578 0.75 1.21 -2.51
CA GLY A 578 1.28 -0.02 -1.93
C GLY A 578 2.76 -0.24 -2.26
N SER A 579 3.43 -1.01 -1.43
CA SER A 579 4.87 -1.33 -1.58
C SER A 579 5.20 -2.13 -2.85
N ASP A 580 4.21 -2.76 -3.49
CA ASP A 580 4.33 -3.41 -4.80
C ASP A 580 4.62 -2.40 -5.92
N GLN A 581 4.22 -1.15 -5.77
CA GLN A 581 4.38 -0.10 -6.78
C GLN A 581 5.82 0.39 -6.97
N HIS A 582 6.79 -0.07 -6.17
CA HIS A 582 8.21 0.09 -6.48
C HIS A 582 8.59 -0.59 -7.81
N ARG A 583 7.91 -1.68 -8.19
CA ARG A 583 8.06 -2.35 -9.49
C ARG A 583 7.03 -1.89 -10.53
N GLY A 584 6.05 -1.11 -10.14
CA GLY A 584 4.96 -0.61 -10.97
C GLY A 584 5.06 0.90 -11.20
N TRP A 585 4.04 1.63 -10.77
CA TRP A 585 3.82 3.04 -11.07
C TRP A 585 4.91 3.99 -10.59
N PHE A 586 5.49 3.77 -9.40
CA PHE A 586 6.61 4.61 -8.94
C PHE A 586 7.79 4.55 -9.89
N GLN A 587 8.07 3.37 -10.43
CA GLN A 587 9.20 3.15 -11.32
C GLN A 587 8.90 3.63 -12.74
N SER A 588 7.73 3.32 -13.33
CA SER A 588 7.38 3.76 -14.68
C SER A 588 7.32 5.28 -14.76
N SER A 589 6.65 5.93 -13.81
CA SER A 589 6.55 7.39 -13.74
C SER A 589 7.93 8.06 -13.55
N LEU A 590 8.80 7.46 -12.70
CA LEU A 590 10.18 7.92 -12.52
C LEU A 590 10.98 7.86 -13.83
N ILE A 591 10.95 6.70 -14.50
CA ILE A 591 11.71 6.46 -15.73
C ILE A 591 11.27 7.44 -16.82
N GLU A 592 9.97 7.62 -17.00
CA GLU A 592 9.44 8.57 -17.99
C GLU A 592 9.80 10.02 -17.67
N ALA A 593 9.62 10.45 -16.44
CA ALA A 593 9.97 11.80 -16.03
C ALA A 593 11.48 12.05 -16.13
N CYS A 594 12.32 11.10 -15.72
CA CYS A 594 13.77 11.21 -15.87
C CYS A 594 14.22 11.22 -17.34
N GLY A 595 13.55 10.43 -18.20
CA GLY A 595 13.85 10.36 -19.63
C GLY A 595 13.46 11.62 -20.43
N THR A 596 12.42 12.31 -19.99
CA THR A 596 11.82 13.45 -20.71
C THR A 596 12.03 14.80 -20.01
N ARG A 597 12.26 14.84 -18.69
CA ARG A 597 12.43 16.05 -17.88
C ARG A 597 13.70 16.07 -17.02
N GLY A 598 14.36 14.92 -16.85
CA GLY A 598 15.65 14.79 -16.14
C GLY A 598 15.55 14.72 -14.61
N ARG A 599 14.33 14.61 -14.02
CA ARG A 599 14.11 14.45 -12.58
C ARG A 599 12.88 13.57 -12.29
N ALA A 600 12.71 13.17 -11.01
CA ALA A 600 11.51 12.48 -10.56
C ALA A 600 10.25 13.36 -10.66
N PRO A 601 9.07 12.76 -10.89
CA PRO A 601 7.79 13.47 -10.94
C PRO A 601 7.22 13.76 -9.54
N TYR A 602 7.90 13.37 -8.50
CA TYR A 602 7.51 13.49 -7.09
C TYR A 602 8.69 13.92 -6.22
N ASP A 603 8.40 14.63 -5.11
CA ASP A 603 9.38 15.02 -4.10
C ASP A 603 9.46 13.98 -2.98
N ALA A 604 8.35 13.31 -2.66
CA ALA A 604 8.28 12.23 -1.69
C ALA A 604 7.45 11.04 -2.16
N VAL A 605 7.77 9.87 -1.63
CA VAL A 605 7.01 8.62 -1.82
C VAL A 605 6.69 8.03 -0.45
N LEU A 606 5.40 7.80 -0.19
CA LEU A 606 4.89 7.09 0.98
C LEU A 606 4.35 5.73 0.54
N THR A 607 4.79 4.66 1.18
CA THR A 607 4.30 3.32 0.89
C THR A 607 3.57 2.70 2.05
N HIS A 608 2.53 1.95 1.74
CA HIS A 608 1.84 1.09 2.70
C HIS A 608 2.05 -0.39 2.35
N GLY A 609 1.90 -1.26 3.36
CA GLY A 609 1.96 -2.71 3.19
C GLY A 609 0.68 -3.30 2.57
N PHE A 610 0.66 -4.63 2.47
CA PHE A 610 -0.51 -5.39 2.00
C PHE A 610 -1.54 -5.58 3.10
N VAL A 611 -2.78 -5.85 2.68
CA VAL A 611 -3.84 -6.25 3.60
C VAL A 611 -3.92 -7.78 3.64
N LEU A 612 -3.77 -8.34 4.84
CA LEU A 612 -3.80 -9.76 5.13
C LEU A 612 -5.04 -10.10 5.95
N ASP A 613 -5.45 -11.36 5.94
CA ASP A 613 -6.49 -11.85 6.85
C ASP A 613 -6.00 -11.85 8.31
N GLU A 614 -6.85 -12.23 9.24
CA GLU A 614 -6.55 -12.21 10.67
C GLU A 614 -5.39 -13.15 11.04
N ASP A 615 -5.20 -14.23 10.27
CA ASP A 615 -4.12 -15.19 10.43
C ASP A 615 -2.81 -14.77 9.74
N GLY A 616 -2.80 -13.62 9.04
CA GLY A 616 -1.63 -13.11 8.32
C GLY A 616 -1.43 -13.73 6.93
N ARG A 617 -2.48 -14.29 6.33
CA ARG A 617 -2.45 -14.86 4.98
C ARG A 617 -2.99 -13.86 3.95
N LYS A 618 -2.44 -13.89 2.75
CA LYS A 618 -2.96 -13.12 1.62
C LYS A 618 -4.42 -13.49 1.34
N MET A 619 -5.28 -12.50 1.19
CA MET A 619 -6.68 -12.72 0.82
C MET A 619 -6.81 -13.13 -0.65
N SER A 620 -7.56 -14.20 -0.90
CA SER A 620 -7.87 -14.65 -2.25
C SER A 620 -9.25 -15.32 -2.33
N LYS A 621 -9.88 -15.26 -3.51
CA LYS A 621 -11.16 -15.92 -3.75
C LYS A 621 -11.07 -17.44 -3.57
N SER A 622 -9.92 -18.03 -3.91
CA SER A 622 -9.69 -19.47 -3.79
C SER A 622 -9.61 -19.95 -2.34
N LEU A 623 -9.14 -19.10 -1.42
CA LEU A 623 -9.10 -19.38 0.02
C LEU A 623 -10.42 -19.03 0.72
N GLY A 624 -11.33 -18.31 0.05
CA GLY A 624 -12.61 -17.87 0.63
C GLY A 624 -12.48 -16.88 1.80
N ASN A 625 -11.32 -16.24 1.96
CA ASN A 625 -11.02 -15.31 3.05
C ASN A 625 -11.12 -13.83 2.65
N VAL A 626 -11.68 -13.53 1.48
CA VAL A 626 -11.85 -12.15 1.01
C VAL A 626 -13.00 -11.48 1.75
N ILE A 627 -12.72 -10.33 2.33
CA ILE A 627 -13.73 -9.46 2.98
C ILE A 627 -13.90 -8.22 2.09
N PRO A 628 -15.06 -8.01 1.46
CA PRO A 628 -15.33 -6.79 0.70
C PRO A 628 -15.43 -5.57 1.62
N PRO A 629 -14.84 -4.42 1.28
CA PRO A 629 -14.97 -3.20 2.06
C PRO A 629 -16.44 -2.75 2.19
N GLN A 630 -17.28 -3.00 1.21
CA GLN A 630 -18.71 -2.73 1.23
C GLN A 630 -19.40 -3.42 2.41
N GLN A 631 -19.08 -4.68 2.68
CA GLN A 631 -19.60 -5.43 3.82
C GLN A 631 -19.27 -4.76 5.16
N ILE A 632 -18.04 -4.27 5.32
CA ILE A 632 -17.64 -3.58 6.55
C ILE A 632 -18.39 -2.26 6.70
N MET A 633 -18.51 -1.49 5.61
CA MET A 633 -19.25 -0.24 5.61
C MET A 633 -20.73 -0.42 5.96
N GLU A 634 -21.36 -1.51 5.49
CA GLU A 634 -22.76 -1.84 5.78
C GLU A 634 -22.99 -2.36 7.20
N GLN A 635 -22.05 -3.09 7.77
CA GLN A 635 -22.16 -3.67 9.09
C GLN A 635 -21.70 -2.75 10.22
N SER A 636 -20.58 -2.07 10.01
CA SER A 636 -19.88 -1.32 11.06
C SER A 636 -19.80 0.18 10.78
N GLY A 637 -19.89 0.58 9.53
CA GLY A 637 -19.69 1.96 9.07
C GLY A 637 -18.27 2.26 8.59
N THR A 638 -18.16 3.32 7.82
CA THR A 638 -16.90 3.77 7.21
C THR A 638 -15.92 4.30 8.24
N ASP A 639 -16.37 5.05 9.26
CA ASP A 639 -15.47 5.57 10.28
C ASP A 639 -14.73 4.46 11.04
N ILE A 640 -15.30 3.25 11.16
CA ILE A 640 -14.61 2.09 11.74
C ILE A 640 -13.51 1.59 10.79
N LEU A 641 -13.77 1.54 9.49
CA LEU A 641 -12.77 1.15 8.49
C LEU A 641 -11.64 2.17 8.43
N ARG A 642 -11.95 3.46 8.50
CA ARG A 642 -10.97 4.55 8.55
C ARG A 642 -10.12 4.47 9.82
N LEU A 643 -10.72 4.15 10.96
CA LEU A 643 -10.00 3.91 12.22
C LEU A 643 -9.08 2.70 12.14
N TRP A 644 -9.48 1.64 11.45
CA TRP A 644 -8.61 0.49 11.24
C TRP A 644 -7.36 0.89 10.44
N VAL A 645 -7.52 1.65 9.36
CA VAL A 645 -6.40 2.14 8.56
C VAL A 645 -5.40 2.94 9.39
N VAL A 646 -5.90 3.93 10.14
CA VAL A 646 -5.04 4.86 10.92
C VAL A 646 -4.57 4.23 12.24
N GLY A 647 -5.36 3.33 12.82
CA GLY A 647 -5.03 2.63 14.06
C GLY A 647 -4.07 1.45 13.89
N SER A 648 -3.67 1.15 12.65
CA SER A 648 -2.65 0.15 12.30
C SER A 648 -1.37 0.85 11.84
N ASP A 649 -0.22 0.20 12.02
CA ASP A 649 1.01 0.62 11.35
C ASP A 649 0.93 0.23 9.87
N TYR A 650 0.44 1.14 9.06
CA TYR A 650 0.22 0.91 7.64
C TYR A 650 1.50 0.89 6.80
N THR A 651 2.67 1.22 7.36
CA THR A 651 3.95 1.09 6.67
C THR A 651 4.38 -0.36 6.51
N GLU A 652 3.81 -1.23 7.33
CA GLU A 652 3.96 -2.69 7.28
C GLU A 652 2.67 -3.36 6.78
N ASP A 653 2.70 -4.68 6.59
CA ASP A 653 1.51 -5.45 6.24
C ASP A 653 0.48 -5.40 7.36
N VAL A 654 -0.75 -5.03 7.03
CA VAL A 654 -1.83 -4.87 8.00
C VAL A 654 -2.82 -6.02 7.96
N ARG A 655 -3.25 -6.46 9.15
CA ARG A 655 -4.24 -7.51 9.28
C ARG A 655 -5.64 -6.95 9.49
N ILE A 656 -6.62 -7.69 9.00
CA ILE A 656 -8.03 -7.38 9.22
C ILE A 656 -8.84 -8.66 9.48
N GLY A 657 -9.81 -8.56 10.39
CA GLY A 657 -10.72 -9.64 10.73
C GLY A 657 -11.72 -9.18 11.78
N PRO A 658 -12.71 -10.03 12.15
CA PRO A 658 -13.77 -9.66 13.07
C PRO A 658 -13.30 -9.15 14.43
N GLU A 659 -12.29 -9.78 15.05
CA GLU A 659 -11.78 -9.35 16.34
C GLU A 659 -10.97 -8.04 16.26
N ILE A 660 -10.25 -7.82 15.16
CA ILE A 660 -9.54 -6.57 14.90
C ILE A 660 -10.55 -5.43 14.72
N LEU A 661 -11.58 -5.61 13.90
CA LEU A 661 -12.65 -4.63 13.70
C LEU A 661 -13.41 -4.32 14.99
N LYS A 662 -13.62 -5.31 15.84
CA LYS A 662 -14.23 -5.13 17.15
C LYS A 662 -13.39 -4.23 18.06
N ARG A 663 -12.06 -4.40 18.08
CA ARG A 663 -11.15 -3.52 18.83
C ARG A 663 -11.23 -2.07 18.35
N HIS A 664 -11.27 -1.84 17.06
CA HIS A 664 -11.44 -0.50 16.49
C HIS A 664 -12.83 0.07 16.77
N SER A 665 -13.87 -0.75 16.78
CA SER A 665 -15.22 -0.35 17.22
C SER A 665 -15.25 0.06 18.70
N ASP A 666 -14.47 -0.61 19.56
CA ASP A 666 -14.34 -0.24 20.97
C ASP A 666 -13.56 1.07 21.14
N ALA A 667 -12.48 1.29 20.38
CA ALA A 667 -11.76 2.55 20.35
C ALA A 667 -12.67 3.70 19.87
N TYR A 668 -13.39 3.49 18.77
CA TYR A 668 -14.38 4.43 18.26
C TYR A 668 -15.42 4.81 19.34
N ARG A 669 -15.96 3.83 20.05
CA ARG A 669 -16.95 4.04 21.09
C ARG A 669 -16.43 4.94 22.23
N ARG A 670 -15.15 4.79 22.60
CA ARG A 670 -14.49 5.65 23.59
C ARG A 670 -14.36 7.09 23.09
N LEU A 671 -13.88 7.30 21.86
CA LEU A 671 -13.80 8.63 21.24
C LEU A 671 -15.18 9.31 21.16
N ARG A 672 -16.19 8.56 20.68
CA ARG A 672 -17.56 9.07 20.59
C ARG A 672 -18.13 9.44 21.97
N ASN A 673 -17.86 8.65 22.99
CA ASN A 673 -18.29 8.96 24.37
C ASN A 673 -17.60 10.21 24.90
N THR A 674 -16.32 10.42 24.60
CA THR A 674 -15.59 11.66 24.96
C THR A 674 -16.24 12.87 24.32
N LEU A 675 -16.47 12.84 22.99
CA LEU A 675 -17.15 13.93 22.27
C LEU A 675 -18.56 14.18 22.81
N ARG A 676 -19.30 13.11 23.10
CA ARG A 676 -20.65 13.22 23.67
C ARG A 676 -20.65 13.85 25.07
N TYR A 677 -19.69 13.48 25.90
CA TYR A 677 -19.55 14.07 27.23
C TYR A 677 -19.23 15.57 27.14
N LEU A 678 -18.27 15.95 26.29
CA LEU A 678 -17.92 17.34 26.03
C LEU A 678 -19.14 18.14 25.58
N LEU A 679 -19.86 17.67 24.56
CA LEU A 679 -21.06 18.31 24.04
C LEU A 679 -22.15 18.46 25.11
N GLY A 680 -22.35 17.42 25.93
CA GLY A 680 -23.35 17.46 27.00
C GLY A 680 -23.00 18.41 28.13
N ALA A 681 -21.74 18.50 28.52
CA ALA A 681 -21.27 19.43 29.55
C ALA A 681 -21.26 20.89 29.06
N LEU A 682 -21.26 21.09 27.73
CA LEU A 682 -21.27 22.40 27.07
C LEU A 682 -22.68 22.87 26.69
N ASP A 683 -23.73 22.15 27.09
CA ASP A 683 -25.11 22.61 26.85
C ASP A 683 -25.33 24.03 27.41
N GLY A 684 -25.77 24.95 26.51
CA GLY A 684 -25.95 26.37 26.84
C GLY A 684 -24.66 27.17 27.11
N TYR A 685 -23.46 26.60 26.90
CA TYR A 685 -22.20 27.36 27.05
C TYR A 685 -22.04 28.41 25.93
N THR A 686 -21.63 29.60 26.37
CA THR A 686 -21.28 30.74 25.49
C THR A 686 -19.93 31.30 25.90
N GLU A 687 -19.25 31.99 24.98
CA GLU A 687 -17.94 32.62 25.24
C GLU A 687 -17.98 33.68 26.37
N ALA A 688 -19.16 34.20 26.71
CA ALA A 688 -19.35 35.09 27.87
C ALA A 688 -19.05 34.39 29.22
N GLU A 689 -19.10 33.08 29.26
CA GLU A 689 -18.71 32.29 30.46
C GLU A 689 -17.19 32.05 30.53
N ALA A 690 -16.44 32.34 29.46
CA ALA A 690 -15.02 32.00 29.38
C ALA A 690 -14.24 32.63 30.55
N VAL A 691 -13.26 31.87 31.04
CA VAL A 691 -12.35 32.27 32.10
C VAL A 691 -10.94 32.33 31.54
N GLY A 692 -10.23 33.45 31.77
CA GLY A 692 -8.83 33.59 31.38
C GLY A 692 -7.93 32.59 32.12
N VAL A 693 -6.86 32.15 31.45
CA VAL A 693 -5.93 31.11 31.96
C VAL A 693 -5.38 31.44 33.35
N GLU A 694 -5.08 32.73 33.60
CA GLU A 694 -4.55 33.23 34.87
C GLU A 694 -5.50 33.03 36.05
N ALA A 695 -6.80 33.00 35.78
CA ALA A 695 -7.82 32.79 36.78
C ALA A 695 -8.28 31.32 36.90
N MET A 696 -7.70 30.44 36.12
CA MET A 696 -8.05 29.00 36.11
C MET A 696 -7.36 28.27 37.28
N PRO A 697 -8.05 27.32 37.92
CA PRO A 697 -7.40 26.37 38.82
C PRO A 697 -6.29 25.59 38.09
N GLU A 698 -5.37 25.05 38.86
CA GLU A 698 -4.16 24.41 38.32
C GLU A 698 -4.46 23.18 37.44
N LEU A 699 -5.46 22.36 37.78
CA LEU A 699 -5.83 21.21 36.98
C LEU A 699 -6.36 21.61 35.58
N GLU A 700 -7.05 22.73 35.46
CA GLU A 700 -7.52 23.30 34.20
C GLU A 700 -6.32 23.75 33.35
N ARG A 701 -5.34 24.43 33.96
CA ARG A 701 -4.09 24.83 33.28
C ARG A 701 -3.28 23.61 32.82
N TRP A 702 -3.26 22.55 33.64
CA TRP A 702 -2.61 21.30 33.24
C TRP A 702 -3.27 20.68 31.97
N VAL A 703 -4.60 20.68 31.85
CA VAL A 703 -5.26 20.20 30.65
C VAL A 703 -4.90 21.04 29.43
N LEU A 704 -4.78 22.36 29.58
CA LEU A 704 -4.33 23.25 28.51
C LEU A 704 -2.87 22.97 28.12
N HIS A 705 -1.98 22.70 29.08
CA HIS A 705 -0.61 22.24 28.81
C HIS A 705 -0.62 20.93 28.02
N ARG A 706 -1.43 19.96 28.40
CA ARG A 706 -1.57 18.68 27.65
C ARG A 706 -2.07 18.91 26.22
N LEU A 707 -2.97 19.87 25.99
CA LEU A 707 -3.40 20.25 24.64
C LEU A 707 -2.25 20.85 23.82
N ALA A 708 -1.36 21.65 24.45
CA ALA A 708 -0.20 22.20 23.77
C ALA A 708 0.79 21.10 23.33
N GLU A 709 1.07 20.13 24.21
CA GLU A 709 1.88 18.97 23.86
C GLU A 709 1.26 18.15 22.74
N LEU A 710 -0.07 17.96 22.78
CA LEU A 710 -0.79 17.18 21.79
C LEU A 710 -0.80 17.87 20.41
N ASP A 711 -0.91 19.21 20.37
CA ASP A 711 -0.82 19.97 19.11
C ASP A 711 0.52 19.79 18.43
N GLU A 712 1.63 19.92 19.17
CA GLU A 712 2.97 19.68 18.66
C GLU A 712 3.09 18.26 18.08
N ARG A 713 2.58 17.27 18.82
CA ARG A 713 2.60 15.87 18.37
C ARG A 713 1.75 15.65 17.12
N VAL A 714 0.54 16.22 17.06
CA VAL A 714 -0.36 16.11 15.89
C VAL A 714 0.28 16.74 14.66
N ARG A 715 0.81 17.97 14.78
CA ARG A 715 1.44 18.67 13.66
C ARG A 715 2.66 17.94 13.13
N SER A 716 3.58 17.53 14.03
CA SER A 716 4.75 16.73 13.64
C SER A 716 4.38 15.40 12.99
N ALA A 717 3.34 14.74 13.50
CA ALA A 717 2.86 13.49 12.93
C ALA A 717 2.29 13.66 11.53
N VAL A 718 1.53 14.73 11.27
CA VAL A 718 1.02 15.03 9.92
C VAL A 718 2.15 15.34 8.93
N GLU A 719 3.19 16.08 9.34
CA GLU A 719 4.36 16.37 8.51
C GLU A 719 5.20 15.11 8.22
N ALA A 720 5.27 14.22 9.20
CA ALA A 720 5.98 12.94 9.07
C ALA A 720 5.13 11.85 8.38
N PHE A 721 3.84 12.09 8.17
CA PHE A 721 2.85 11.09 7.74
C PHE A 721 2.72 9.93 8.75
N ASP A 722 2.92 10.18 10.05
CA ASP A 722 2.74 9.23 11.16
C ASP A 722 1.31 9.29 11.73
N PHE A 723 0.31 8.93 10.93
CA PHE A 723 -1.10 8.99 11.36
C PHE A 723 -1.43 7.94 12.42
N HIS A 724 -0.68 6.84 12.48
CA HIS A 724 -0.81 5.86 13.55
C HIS A 724 -0.40 6.47 14.90
N GLY A 725 0.77 7.11 14.97
CA GLY A 725 1.22 7.81 16.17
C GLY A 725 0.31 8.97 16.56
N MET A 726 -0.21 9.73 15.59
CA MET A 726 -1.21 10.77 15.82
C MET A 726 -2.47 10.20 16.48
N PHE A 727 -3.03 9.15 15.92
CA PHE A 727 -4.22 8.51 16.47
C PHE A 727 -4.00 7.95 17.87
N ALA A 728 -2.86 7.28 18.11
CA ALA A 728 -2.51 6.75 19.43
C ALA A 728 -2.47 7.85 20.50
N ALA A 729 -1.88 9.00 20.18
CA ALA A 729 -1.81 10.16 21.07
C ALA A 729 -3.21 10.73 21.36
N LEU A 730 -4.04 10.94 20.33
CA LEU A 730 -5.41 11.44 20.46
C LEU A 730 -6.28 10.48 21.29
N HIS A 731 -6.18 9.18 21.02
CA HIS A 731 -6.92 8.18 21.76
C HIS A 731 -6.50 8.10 23.23
N ALA A 732 -5.19 8.15 23.51
CA ALA A 732 -4.67 8.17 24.89
C ALA A 732 -5.15 9.41 25.65
N PHE A 733 -5.09 10.60 25.04
CA PHE A 733 -5.60 11.82 25.65
C PHE A 733 -7.09 11.72 25.99
N CYS A 734 -7.91 11.24 25.04
CA CYS A 734 -9.36 11.06 25.28
C CYS A 734 -9.68 10.06 26.39
N THR A 735 -8.95 8.95 26.47
CA THR A 735 -9.27 7.86 27.38
C THR A 735 -8.62 8.02 28.75
N THR A 736 -7.35 8.40 28.78
CA THR A 736 -6.53 8.43 29.99
C THR A 736 -6.56 9.81 30.65
N ASP A 737 -6.31 10.89 29.90
CA ASP A 737 -6.21 12.23 30.47
C ASP A 737 -7.60 12.85 30.69
N LEU A 738 -8.51 12.70 29.73
CA LEU A 738 -9.86 13.26 29.87
C LEU A 738 -10.81 12.32 30.61
N SER A 739 -11.16 11.17 30.06
CA SER A 739 -12.25 10.33 30.58
C SER A 739 -11.95 9.73 31.94
N ALA A 740 -10.77 9.11 32.13
CA ALA A 740 -10.41 8.42 33.35
C ALA A 740 -9.85 9.36 34.43
N PHE A 741 -9.53 10.61 34.10
CA PHE A 741 -8.89 11.53 35.01
C PHE A 741 -9.68 12.86 35.13
N TYR A 742 -9.56 13.74 34.15
CA TYR A 742 -10.10 15.09 34.25
C TYR A 742 -11.63 15.13 34.42
N PHE A 743 -12.36 14.43 33.56
CA PHE A 743 -13.83 14.43 33.64
C PHE A 743 -14.30 13.83 34.95
N ASP A 744 -13.65 12.77 35.41
CA ASP A 744 -14.06 12.08 36.63
C ASP A 744 -13.91 12.99 37.86
N ILE A 745 -12.78 13.72 37.96
CA ILE A 745 -12.53 14.67 39.06
C ILE A 745 -13.50 15.85 38.98
N ARG A 746 -13.84 16.33 37.81
CA ARG A 746 -14.63 17.55 37.59
C ARG A 746 -16.16 17.34 37.56
N LYS A 747 -16.65 16.08 37.60
CA LYS A 747 -18.09 15.79 37.64
C LYS A 747 -18.82 16.53 38.74
N ASP A 748 -18.27 16.52 39.95
CA ASP A 748 -18.89 17.17 41.09
C ASP A 748 -19.03 18.69 40.87
N ARG A 749 -17.99 19.34 40.35
CA ARG A 749 -18.03 20.77 40.02
C ARG A 749 -19.04 21.09 38.93
N LEU A 750 -19.05 20.30 37.85
CA LEU A 750 -19.96 20.51 36.72
C LEU A 750 -21.42 20.34 37.12
N TYR A 751 -21.71 19.34 37.99
CA TYR A 751 -23.07 18.94 38.28
C TYR A 751 -23.65 19.64 39.54
N CYS A 752 -22.80 20.04 40.49
CA CYS A 752 -23.24 20.52 41.77
C CYS A 752 -22.98 22.01 42.05
N ASP A 753 -21.99 22.65 41.38
CA ASP A 753 -21.72 24.07 41.59
C ASP A 753 -22.69 24.94 40.79
N ALA A 754 -22.93 26.16 41.29
CA ALA A 754 -23.81 27.12 40.65
C ALA A 754 -23.34 27.47 39.23
N PRO A 755 -24.25 27.78 38.29
CA PRO A 755 -23.87 28.17 36.93
C PRO A 755 -22.84 29.30 36.85
N GLY A 756 -22.92 30.29 37.73
CA GLY A 756 -22.01 31.43 37.79
C GLY A 756 -20.71 31.20 38.57
N ASP A 757 -20.52 30.00 39.14
CA ASP A 757 -19.30 29.69 39.92
C ASP A 757 -18.06 29.72 39.01
N ALA A 758 -17.01 30.40 39.48
CA ALA A 758 -15.78 30.61 38.70
C ALA A 758 -15.07 29.30 38.35
N ARG A 759 -15.06 28.31 39.27
CA ARG A 759 -14.44 27.01 39.03
C ARG A 759 -15.23 26.20 38.01
N ARG A 760 -16.59 26.17 38.11
CA ARG A 760 -17.42 25.53 37.11
C ARG A 760 -17.26 26.14 35.74
N ARG A 761 -17.18 27.48 35.64
CA ARG A 761 -16.94 28.21 34.38
C ARG A 761 -15.57 27.88 33.82
N ALA A 762 -14.51 27.82 34.65
CA ALA A 762 -13.17 27.44 34.23
C ALA A 762 -13.17 26.02 33.64
N VAL A 763 -13.82 25.04 34.29
CA VAL A 763 -13.96 23.69 33.75
C VAL A 763 -14.65 23.71 32.37
N ARG A 764 -15.80 24.42 32.25
CA ARG A 764 -16.53 24.50 30.97
C ARG A 764 -15.72 25.15 29.86
N THR A 765 -14.92 26.17 30.21
CA THR A 765 -14.00 26.82 29.26
C THR A 765 -12.99 25.80 28.72
N VAL A 766 -12.36 25.02 29.61
CA VAL A 766 -11.40 23.98 29.17
C VAL A 766 -12.07 22.88 28.37
N LEU A 767 -13.29 22.46 28.73
CA LEU A 767 -14.05 21.48 27.94
C LEU A 767 -14.37 21.99 26.53
N ASP A 768 -14.68 23.29 26.38
CA ASP A 768 -14.91 23.91 25.07
C ASP A 768 -13.65 23.90 24.23
N ARG A 769 -12.49 24.25 24.79
CA ARG A 769 -11.21 24.14 24.10
C ARG A 769 -10.89 22.69 23.74
N CYS A 770 -11.05 21.75 24.65
CA CYS A 770 -10.87 20.32 24.36
C CYS A 770 -11.74 19.86 23.19
N PHE A 771 -13.02 20.26 23.16
CA PHE A 771 -13.92 19.91 22.07
C PHE A 771 -13.44 20.47 20.73
N ASP A 772 -13.11 21.78 20.68
CA ASP A 772 -12.74 22.47 19.46
C ASP A 772 -11.47 21.89 18.84
N TYR A 773 -10.43 21.62 19.61
CA TYR A 773 -9.21 20.99 19.11
C TYR A 773 -9.43 19.53 18.74
N LEU A 774 -10.02 18.73 19.61
CA LEU A 774 -10.20 17.30 19.35
C LEU A 774 -11.06 17.00 18.13
N VAL A 775 -12.18 17.72 17.94
CA VAL A 775 -13.07 17.46 16.81
C VAL A 775 -12.38 17.77 15.47
N ARG A 776 -11.51 18.81 15.45
CA ARG A 776 -10.73 19.16 14.26
C ARG A 776 -9.62 18.14 14.00
N TRP A 777 -8.84 17.74 15.03
CA TRP A 777 -7.78 16.73 14.86
C TRP A 777 -8.31 15.34 14.49
N LEU A 778 -9.52 15.00 14.91
CA LEU A 778 -10.18 13.75 14.57
C LEU A 778 -10.87 13.78 13.19
N ALA A 779 -11.13 14.96 12.64
CA ALA A 779 -11.85 15.11 11.38
C ALA A 779 -11.19 14.40 10.17
N PRO A 780 -9.86 14.34 10.02
CA PRO A 780 -9.24 13.54 8.98
C PRO A 780 -9.47 12.03 9.15
N VAL A 781 -9.64 11.56 10.38
CA VAL A 781 -9.71 10.12 10.73
C VAL A 781 -11.17 9.63 10.73
N ILE A 782 -12.00 10.13 11.64
CA ILE A 782 -13.42 9.77 11.76
C ILE A 782 -14.30 10.89 11.21
N CYS A 783 -14.18 11.08 9.88
CA CYS A 783 -14.67 12.27 9.20
C CYS A 783 -16.18 12.49 9.33
N PHE A 784 -16.98 11.42 9.36
CA PHE A 784 -18.43 11.51 9.50
C PHE A 784 -18.82 11.84 10.95
N THR A 785 -18.19 11.19 11.92
CA THR A 785 -18.47 11.44 13.36
C THR A 785 -18.01 12.84 13.79
N ALA A 786 -16.89 13.31 13.30
CA ALA A 786 -16.41 14.66 13.57
C ALA A 786 -17.37 15.72 13.00
N GLU A 787 -17.88 15.50 11.78
CA GLU A 787 -18.91 16.37 11.18
C GLU A 787 -20.19 16.37 12.02
N GLU A 788 -20.68 15.20 12.43
CA GLU A 788 -21.87 15.08 13.28
C GLU A 788 -21.68 15.83 14.62
N ALA A 789 -20.51 15.68 15.26
CA ALA A 789 -20.20 16.35 16.51
C ALA A 789 -20.09 17.87 16.35
N TRP A 790 -19.45 18.31 15.27
CA TRP A 790 -19.33 19.73 14.95
C TRP A 790 -20.69 20.40 14.74
N LEU A 791 -21.57 19.78 13.96
CA LEU A 791 -22.91 20.27 13.72
C LEU A 791 -23.78 20.25 14.98
N ALA A 792 -23.60 19.26 15.86
CA ALA A 792 -24.28 19.20 17.15
C ALA A 792 -23.88 20.38 18.07
N ARG A 793 -22.64 20.85 18.01
CA ARG A 793 -22.16 22.00 18.82
C ARG A 793 -22.54 23.35 18.22
N HIS A 794 -22.36 23.49 16.91
CA HIS A 794 -22.46 24.81 16.24
C HIS A 794 -23.76 25.01 15.46
N GLY A 795 -24.62 23.99 15.41
CA GLY A 795 -25.86 23.98 14.64
C GLY A 795 -25.67 23.62 13.18
N ASP A 796 -26.64 22.92 12.62
CA ASP A 796 -26.67 22.53 11.21
C ASP A 796 -27.18 23.69 10.35
N THR A 797 -26.26 24.53 9.87
CA THR A 797 -26.54 25.61 8.94
C THR A 797 -25.94 25.34 7.58
N PRO A 798 -26.60 25.82 6.49
CA PRO A 798 -26.06 25.64 5.14
C PRO A 798 -24.60 26.13 5.03
N GLY A 799 -23.71 25.28 4.53
CA GLY A 799 -22.32 25.65 4.29
C GLY A 799 -21.38 25.48 5.51
N ARG A 800 -21.87 25.09 6.66
CA ARG A 800 -21.02 24.79 7.83
C ARG A 800 -20.52 23.36 7.78
N SER A 801 -19.20 23.14 8.00
CA SER A 801 -18.59 21.83 8.09
C SER A 801 -17.28 21.92 8.87
N VAL A 802 -16.96 20.91 9.68
CA VAL A 802 -15.67 20.80 10.36
C VAL A 802 -14.52 20.71 9.34
N HIS A 803 -14.78 20.18 8.16
CA HIS A 803 -13.76 20.03 7.11
C HIS A 803 -13.35 21.34 6.45
N LEU A 804 -14.10 22.43 6.65
CA LEU A 804 -13.75 23.77 6.22
C LEU A 804 -12.90 24.52 7.25
N GLU A 805 -12.77 23.97 8.45
CA GLU A 805 -11.97 24.53 9.53
C GLU A 805 -10.49 24.16 9.40
N LEU A 806 -9.63 24.97 10.02
CA LEU A 806 -8.21 24.64 10.16
C LEU A 806 -7.94 23.99 11.52
N PHE A 807 -6.81 23.32 11.66
CA PHE A 807 -6.26 23.03 12.97
C PHE A 807 -5.96 24.36 13.65
N ALA A 808 -6.74 24.65 14.69
CA ALA A 808 -6.57 25.89 15.41
C ALA A 808 -5.18 25.95 16.06
N GLU A 809 -4.59 27.14 16.12
CA GLU A 809 -3.33 27.34 16.83
C GLU A 809 -3.55 27.24 18.33
N VAL A 810 -2.77 26.41 19.00
CA VAL A 810 -2.76 26.33 20.45
C VAL A 810 -1.85 27.45 20.97
N PRO A 811 -2.33 28.32 21.88
CA PRO A 811 -1.51 29.39 22.42
C PRO A 811 -0.24 28.85 23.11
N THR A 812 0.92 29.36 22.73
CA THR A 812 2.21 28.93 23.26
C THR A 812 2.32 29.10 24.79
N GLY A 813 1.60 30.09 25.33
CA GLY A 813 1.53 30.32 26.78
C GLY A 813 0.80 29.25 27.59
N TRP A 814 0.18 28.25 26.92
CA TRP A 814 -0.40 27.11 27.62
C TRP A 814 0.65 26.04 27.95
N ARG A 815 1.80 26.06 27.31
CA ARG A 815 2.88 25.12 27.61
C ARG A 815 3.56 25.49 28.93
N ASP A 816 3.51 24.58 29.89
CA ASP A 816 4.09 24.71 31.22
C ASP A 816 4.66 23.35 31.66
N ASP A 817 5.92 23.10 31.29
CA ASP A 817 6.56 21.80 31.53
C ASP A 817 6.71 21.51 33.04
N ALA A 818 6.96 22.55 33.88
CA ALA A 818 7.03 22.38 35.34
C ALA A 818 5.70 21.94 35.93
N LEU A 819 4.59 22.47 35.41
CA LEU A 819 3.24 22.03 35.75
C LEU A 819 2.98 20.59 35.29
N GLY A 820 3.45 20.24 34.09
CA GLY A 820 3.38 18.88 33.55
C GLY A 820 4.07 17.87 34.47
N GLU A 821 5.30 18.13 34.87
CA GLU A 821 6.09 17.30 35.79
C GLU A 821 5.41 17.17 37.15
N ARG A 822 4.91 18.27 37.71
CA ARG A 822 4.16 18.23 38.97
C ARG A 822 2.93 17.33 38.89
N TRP A 823 2.13 17.46 37.84
CA TRP A 823 0.93 16.66 37.67
C TRP A 823 1.22 15.19 37.35
N ALA A 824 2.38 14.85 36.80
CA ALA A 824 2.81 13.47 36.68
C ALA A 824 2.95 12.84 38.10
N VAL A 825 3.61 13.53 39.03
CA VAL A 825 3.71 13.08 40.42
C VAL A 825 2.32 12.97 41.10
N LEU A 826 1.46 13.99 40.96
CA LEU A 826 0.11 13.97 41.53
C LEU A 826 -0.74 12.83 41.00
N ARG A 827 -0.60 12.46 39.74
CA ARG A 827 -1.27 11.31 39.12
C ARG A 827 -0.78 9.99 39.72
N ASP A 828 0.51 9.84 39.95
CA ASP A 828 1.08 8.67 40.62
C ASP A 828 0.56 8.55 42.06
N LEU A 829 0.52 9.64 42.85
CA LEU A 829 -0.04 9.65 44.16
C LEU A 829 -1.55 9.26 44.17
N ARG A 830 -2.32 9.82 43.21
CA ARG A 830 -3.73 9.42 43.02
C ARG A 830 -3.88 7.94 42.67
N ARG A 831 -2.93 7.37 41.92
CA ARG A 831 -2.94 5.94 41.54
C ARG A 831 -2.81 5.04 42.76
N VAL A 832 -1.97 5.40 43.75
CA VAL A 832 -1.86 4.68 45.02
C VAL A 832 -3.18 4.77 45.79
N VAL A 833 -3.79 5.97 45.88
CA VAL A 833 -5.08 6.18 46.58
C VAL A 833 -6.20 5.38 45.93
N THR A 834 -6.29 5.40 44.58
CA THR A 834 -7.33 4.65 43.86
C THR A 834 -7.18 3.14 44.05
N GLY A 835 -5.93 2.62 44.07
CA GLY A 835 -5.66 1.23 44.42
C GLY A 835 -6.17 0.83 45.80
N ALA A 836 -5.90 1.66 46.82
CA ALA A 836 -6.42 1.47 48.19
C ALA A 836 -7.96 1.48 48.24
N LEU A 837 -8.59 2.45 47.55
CA LEU A 837 -10.06 2.55 47.50
C LEU A 837 -10.71 1.34 46.81
N GLU A 838 -10.10 0.78 45.77
CA GLU A 838 -10.60 -0.44 45.10
C GLU A 838 -10.54 -1.67 46.05
N LEU A 839 -9.51 -1.79 46.86
CA LEU A 839 -9.44 -2.85 47.87
C LEU A 839 -10.59 -2.73 48.90
N GLU A 840 -10.85 -1.49 49.41
CA GLU A 840 -11.93 -1.24 50.32
C GLU A 840 -13.33 -1.53 49.71
N ARG A 841 -13.50 -1.18 48.44
CA ARG A 841 -14.72 -1.47 47.68
C ARG A 841 -14.89 -2.97 47.39
N GLY A 842 -13.79 -3.63 46.97
CA GLY A 842 -13.77 -5.09 46.77
C GLY A 842 -14.12 -5.86 48.06
N ALA A 843 -13.66 -5.36 49.20
CA ALA A 843 -13.98 -5.88 50.54
C ALA A 843 -15.38 -5.46 51.04
N LYS A 844 -16.13 -4.68 50.23
CA LYS A 844 -17.46 -4.16 50.58
C LYS A 844 -17.50 -3.29 51.88
N ARG A 845 -16.35 -2.73 52.27
CA ARG A 845 -16.30 -1.77 53.39
C ARG A 845 -16.74 -0.37 52.97
N LEU A 846 -16.61 -0.06 51.68
CA LEU A 846 -17.14 1.17 51.07
C LEU A 846 -18.02 0.79 49.86
N GLY A 847 -19.14 1.49 49.69
CA GLY A 847 -19.99 1.36 48.52
C GLY A 847 -19.55 2.25 47.34
N SER A 848 -18.95 3.39 47.65
CA SER A 848 -18.39 4.35 46.70
C SER A 848 -17.19 5.08 47.30
N SER A 849 -16.32 5.63 46.44
CA SER A 849 -15.16 6.43 46.86
C SER A 849 -15.56 7.64 47.69
N LEU A 850 -16.75 8.24 47.45
CA LEU A 850 -17.27 9.37 48.21
C LEU A 850 -17.64 9.02 49.65
N GLN A 851 -17.67 7.75 50.04
CA GLN A 851 -17.83 7.33 51.45
C GLN A 851 -16.50 7.23 52.19
N GLY A 852 -15.37 7.41 51.47
CA GLY A 852 -14.05 7.27 52.03
C GLY A 852 -13.42 8.61 52.47
N ALA A 853 -12.61 8.51 53.54
CA ALA A 853 -11.62 9.48 53.94
C ALA A 853 -10.21 8.93 53.69
N VAL A 854 -9.36 9.70 53.03
CA VAL A 854 -7.98 9.32 52.66
C VAL A 854 -6.97 9.92 53.63
N GLU A 855 -6.10 9.07 54.15
CA GLU A 855 -4.87 9.50 54.82
C GLU A 855 -3.67 9.07 53.97
N LEU A 856 -3.02 10.05 53.32
CA LEU A 856 -1.91 9.84 52.41
C LEU A 856 -0.59 10.14 53.13
N PHE A 857 0.29 9.13 53.21
CA PHE A 857 1.64 9.24 53.76
C PHE A 857 2.64 9.43 52.64
N ILE A 858 3.49 10.47 52.75
CA ILE A 858 4.47 10.82 51.72
C ILE A 858 5.83 11.15 52.35
N PRO A 859 6.95 10.95 51.65
CA PRO A 859 8.25 11.46 52.06
C PRO A 859 8.26 13.00 52.02
N GLU A 860 9.14 13.60 52.79
CA GLU A 860 9.31 15.07 52.89
C GLU A 860 9.52 15.73 51.50
N GLY A 861 10.27 15.09 50.62
CA GLY A 861 10.58 15.60 49.27
C GLY A 861 9.34 15.76 48.35
N LEU A 862 8.18 15.14 48.69
CA LEU A 862 6.94 15.30 47.94
C LEU A 862 5.96 16.30 48.56
N ALA A 863 6.25 16.86 49.73
CA ALA A 863 5.31 17.76 50.46
C ALA A 863 4.93 19.00 49.64
N ASP A 864 5.92 19.61 48.97
CA ASP A 864 5.71 20.78 48.13
C ASP A 864 4.82 20.50 46.91
N GLN A 865 4.82 19.26 46.38
CA GLN A 865 3.99 18.86 45.25
C GLN A 865 2.48 18.86 45.62
N LEU A 866 2.16 18.62 46.90
CA LEU A 866 0.77 18.63 47.40
C LEU A 866 0.33 19.97 47.97
N ARG A 867 1.18 21.01 47.97
CA ARG A 867 0.82 22.34 48.44
C ARG A 867 -0.35 22.89 47.60
N ASN A 868 -1.39 23.32 48.30
CA ASN A 868 -2.64 23.85 47.72
C ASN A 868 -3.45 22.84 46.88
N VAL A 869 -3.18 21.54 46.98
CA VAL A 869 -3.98 20.50 46.35
C VAL A 869 -5.09 20.04 47.30
N ASP A 870 -6.33 20.10 46.86
CA ASP A 870 -7.46 19.45 47.56
C ASP A 870 -7.40 17.94 47.28
N LEU A 871 -6.81 17.19 48.22
CA LEU A 871 -6.66 15.74 48.11
C LEU A 871 -8.00 15.02 47.98
N ALA A 872 -9.02 15.49 48.65
CA ALA A 872 -10.36 14.91 48.59
C ALA A 872 -10.99 15.08 47.20
N GLU A 873 -10.82 16.25 46.57
CA GLU A 873 -11.26 16.52 45.21
C GLU A 873 -10.47 15.68 44.22
N LEU A 874 -9.11 15.68 44.34
CA LEU A 874 -8.22 14.92 43.42
C LEU A 874 -8.57 13.42 43.46
N CYS A 875 -8.84 12.86 44.60
CA CYS A 875 -9.09 11.44 44.78
C CYS A 875 -10.60 11.05 44.74
N ILE A 876 -11.47 12.03 44.57
CA ILE A 876 -12.95 11.84 44.53
C ILE A 876 -13.45 11.18 45.84
N THR A 877 -13.01 11.69 46.96
CA THR A 877 -13.40 11.25 48.32
C THR A 877 -14.07 12.39 49.10
N SER A 878 -14.63 12.09 50.25
CA SER A 878 -15.27 13.14 51.09
C SER A 878 -14.28 13.88 51.96
N ALA A 879 -13.19 13.26 52.38
CA ALA A 879 -12.11 13.88 53.12
C ALA A 879 -10.74 13.37 52.66
N GLY A 880 -9.71 14.20 52.83
CA GLY A 880 -8.32 13.84 52.52
C GLY A 880 -7.36 14.55 53.45
N THR A 881 -6.36 13.84 53.98
CA THR A 881 -5.30 14.36 54.84
C THR A 881 -3.97 13.88 54.35
N VAL A 882 -2.98 14.78 54.30
CA VAL A 882 -1.60 14.44 53.94
C VAL A 882 -0.77 14.35 55.22
N ARG A 883 0.03 13.29 55.35
CA ARG A 883 1.01 13.09 56.42
C ARG A 883 2.42 13.00 55.81
N VAL A 884 3.29 13.84 56.26
CA VAL A 884 4.70 13.77 55.90
C VAL A 884 5.43 12.85 56.88
N GLY A 885 6.03 11.79 56.36
CA GLY A 885 6.71 10.75 57.13
C GLY A 885 6.47 9.34 56.59
N PRO A 886 7.11 8.34 57.18
CA PRO A 886 6.98 6.96 56.73
C PRO A 886 5.57 6.43 56.80
N ALA A 887 5.18 5.66 55.80
CA ALA A 887 3.88 4.98 55.82
C ALA A 887 3.87 3.88 56.88
N PRO A 888 2.75 3.75 57.65
CA PRO A 888 2.57 2.63 58.57
C PRO A 888 2.55 1.27 57.85
N ASP A 889 2.92 0.19 58.56
CA ASP A 889 3.04 -1.17 57.99
C ASP A 889 1.73 -1.69 57.38
N ASP A 890 0.60 -1.21 57.83
CA ASP A 890 -0.73 -1.59 57.30
C ASP A 890 -1.24 -0.66 56.20
N ALA A 891 -0.48 0.33 55.79
CA ALA A 891 -0.85 1.20 54.69
C ALA A 891 -0.70 0.48 53.34
N PHE A 892 -1.62 0.74 52.43
CA PHE A 892 -1.51 0.29 51.03
C PHE A 892 -0.41 1.04 50.31
N THR A 893 0.44 0.33 49.59
CA THR A 893 1.54 0.88 48.77
C THR A 893 1.53 0.27 47.38
N LEU A 894 2.21 0.94 46.41
CA LEU A 894 2.51 0.39 45.07
C LEU A 894 4.02 0.26 44.93
N PRO A 895 4.53 -0.85 44.35
CA PRO A 895 5.98 -1.09 44.22
C PRO A 895 6.72 -0.04 43.40
N ASP A 896 6.04 0.56 42.44
CA ASP A 896 6.57 1.56 41.50
C ASP A 896 6.38 3.01 41.99
N VAL A 897 5.76 3.23 43.16
CA VAL A 897 5.64 4.55 43.82
C VAL A 897 6.26 4.47 45.22
N ALA A 898 7.56 4.65 45.26
CA ALA A 898 8.35 4.44 46.45
C ALA A 898 7.93 5.37 47.63
N GLU A 899 7.98 4.85 48.85
CA GLU A 899 7.78 5.58 50.13
C GLU A 899 6.40 6.26 50.27
N VAL A 900 5.43 5.91 49.42
CA VAL A 900 4.06 6.42 49.47
C VAL A 900 3.12 5.36 49.99
N GLY A 901 2.36 5.68 51.00
CA GLY A 901 1.34 4.76 51.55
C GLY A 901 -0.01 5.44 51.79
N VAL A 902 -1.08 4.64 51.79
CA VAL A 902 -2.44 5.14 51.88
C VAL A 902 -3.23 4.29 52.89
N ARG A 903 -3.93 4.95 53.81
CA ARG A 903 -5.02 4.37 54.60
C ARG A 903 -6.35 4.97 54.20
N ILE A 904 -7.35 4.11 54.10
CA ILE A 904 -8.71 4.53 53.82
C ILE A 904 -9.57 4.21 55.05
N SER A 905 -10.40 5.16 55.43
CA SER A 905 -11.42 4.99 56.49
C SER A 905 -12.77 5.53 55.99
N PRO A 906 -13.89 5.16 56.62
CA PRO A 906 -15.16 5.80 56.36
C PRO A 906 -15.09 7.29 56.66
N ALA A 907 -15.65 8.11 55.75
CA ALA A 907 -15.68 9.57 55.95
C ALA A 907 -16.66 9.91 57.11
N PRO A 908 -16.31 10.88 57.99
CA PRO A 908 -17.15 11.31 59.08
C PRO A 908 -18.34 12.17 58.60
N GLY A 909 -19.49 12.03 59.22
CA GLY A 909 -20.69 12.83 58.95
C GLY A 909 -21.79 12.06 58.20
N GLU A 910 -22.74 12.80 57.65
CA GLU A 910 -23.89 12.25 56.92
C GLU A 910 -23.75 12.53 55.40
N ARG A 911 -24.45 11.74 54.58
CA ARG A 911 -24.44 11.88 53.14
C ARG A 911 -25.28 13.07 52.67
N CYS A 912 -24.71 13.96 51.91
CA CYS A 912 -25.45 14.99 51.18
C CYS A 912 -26.28 14.37 50.07
N GLU A 913 -27.59 14.52 50.04
CA GLU A 913 -28.52 13.88 49.09
C GLU A 913 -28.41 14.47 47.68
N ARG A 914 -27.70 15.60 47.50
CA ARG A 914 -27.46 16.22 46.17
C ARG A 914 -26.10 15.87 45.56
N CYS A 915 -24.98 16.04 46.26
CA CYS A 915 -23.63 15.76 45.76
C CYS A 915 -23.06 14.43 46.23
N TRP A 916 -23.73 13.72 47.11
CA TRP A 916 -23.42 12.41 47.70
C TRP A 916 -22.11 12.33 48.52
N ARG A 917 -21.45 13.46 48.79
CA ARG A 917 -20.33 13.50 49.72
C ARG A 917 -20.83 13.29 51.15
N VAL A 918 -20.04 12.59 51.97
CA VAL A 918 -20.28 12.37 53.37
C VAL A 918 -19.54 13.45 54.16
N LEU A 919 -20.27 14.37 54.80
CA LEU A 919 -19.69 15.56 55.39
C LEU A 919 -20.27 15.82 56.79
N PRO A 920 -19.44 16.27 57.77
CA PRO A 920 -19.91 16.54 59.13
C PRO A 920 -20.91 17.69 59.22
N GLU A 921 -20.98 18.57 58.23
CA GLU A 921 -21.88 19.72 58.17
C GLU A 921 -23.29 19.40 57.70
N VAL A 922 -23.53 18.21 57.15
CA VAL A 922 -24.86 17.75 56.75
C VAL A 922 -25.69 17.53 58.02
N GLY A 923 -26.91 18.02 58.06
CA GLY A 923 -27.80 18.02 59.28
C GLY A 923 -27.72 19.29 60.06
N GLN A 924 -26.83 20.24 59.74
CA GLN A 924 -26.64 21.49 60.45
C GLN A 924 -27.50 22.66 59.92
N TRP A 925 -28.14 22.49 58.74
CA TRP A 925 -28.92 23.54 58.06
C TRP A 925 -30.44 23.27 58.26
N SER A 926 -31.13 24.16 58.93
CA SER A 926 -32.57 23.99 59.26
C SER A 926 -33.45 23.85 58.00
N ASP A 927 -33.13 24.62 56.94
CA ASP A 927 -33.92 24.71 55.71
C ASP A 927 -33.62 23.58 54.73
N HIS A 928 -32.42 22.99 54.83
CA HIS A 928 -31.94 21.88 54.00
C HIS A 928 -31.11 20.88 54.83
N PRO A 929 -31.75 20.13 55.74
CA PRO A 929 -31.03 19.26 56.69
C PRO A 929 -30.33 18.09 55.98
N ASP A 930 -30.72 17.71 54.76
CA ASP A 930 -30.14 16.64 53.99
C ASP A 930 -28.99 17.10 53.02
N LEU A 931 -28.61 18.39 53.10
CA LEU A 931 -27.60 18.97 52.18
C LEU A 931 -26.37 19.48 52.93
N CYS A 932 -25.23 19.44 52.23
CA CYS A 932 -24.06 20.20 52.62
C CYS A 932 -24.27 21.69 52.32
N ARG A 933 -23.49 22.57 52.96
CA ARG A 933 -23.58 24.02 52.81
C ARG A 933 -23.58 24.47 51.34
N ARG A 934 -22.60 24.02 50.56
CA ARG A 934 -22.50 24.35 49.13
C ARG A 934 -23.79 23.99 48.36
N CYS A 935 -24.33 22.81 48.59
CA CYS A 935 -25.53 22.36 47.89
C CYS A 935 -26.79 23.13 48.34
N ALA A 936 -26.91 23.48 49.63
CA ALA A 936 -27.98 24.32 50.16
C ALA A 936 -27.99 25.71 49.51
N GLU A 937 -26.80 26.39 49.49
CA GLU A 937 -26.63 27.70 48.85
C GLU A 937 -26.96 27.70 47.35
N VAL A 938 -26.66 26.62 46.62
CA VAL A 938 -27.00 26.50 45.20
C VAL A 938 -28.49 26.32 44.96
N VAL A 939 -29.14 25.51 45.79
CA VAL A 939 -30.59 25.28 45.71
C VAL A 939 -31.35 26.58 45.99
N ASP A 940 -30.96 27.31 47.03
CA ASP A 940 -31.59 28.57 47.40
C ASP A 940 -31.45 29.66 46.31
N ARG A 941 -30.22 29.85 45.80
CA ARG A 941 -29.95 30.87 44.76
C ARG A 941 -30.64 30.60 43.41
N ALA A 942 -30.83 29.32 43.09
CA ALA A 942 -31.41 28.95 41.82
C ALA A 942 -32.96 28.93 41.81
N GLY A 943 -33.61 29.08 42.97
CA GLY A 943 -35.07 29.14 43.07
C GLY A 943 -35.76 27.89 42.53
N PHE A 944 -35.18 26.72 42.72
CA PHE A 944 -35.77 25.47 42.24
C PHE A 944 -37.08 25.16 43.01
N ALA A 945 -38.13 24.86 42.24
CA ALA A 945 -39.37 24.32 42.85
C ALA A 945 -39.08 22.85 43.21
N LEU A 946 -38.85 22.59 44.52
CA LEU A 946 -38.60 21.24 45.04
C LEU A 946 -39.89 20.50 45.24
N ALA A 947 -40.00 19.30 44.66
CA ALA A 947 -41.10 18.38 44.90
C ALA A 947 -40.68 17.29 45.92
N PRO A 948 -41.60 16.74 46.71
CA PRO A 948 -41.31 15.58 47.53
C PRO A 948 -40.95 14.38 46.62
N ALA A 949 -39.95 13.58 47.03
CA ALA A 949 -39.58 12.39 46.33
C ALA A 949 -40.79 11.43 46.20
N ASN A 950 -41.18 11.14 44.96
CA ASN A 950 -42.12 10.05 44.69
C ASN A 950 -41.41 8.74 45.01
N GLY A 951 -42.01 7.94 45.93
CA GLY A 951 -41.55 6.64 46.39
C GLY A 951 -41.50 5.56 45.26
#